data_c3ad954f0f997eb5446e0850524ee0ee
#
_entry.id   c3ad954f0f997eb5446e0850524ee0ee
#
_cell.length_a   1.000
_cell.length_b   1.000
_cell.length_c   1.000
_cell.angle_alpha   90.00
_cell.angle_beta   90.00
_cell.angle_gamma   90.00
#
_symmetry.space_group_name_H-M   'P 1'
#
loop_
_entity.id
_entity.type
_entity.pdbx_description
1 polymer ?
#
loop_
_entity_poly.entity_id
_entity_poly.type
_entity_poly.pdbx_seq_one_letter_code
_entity_poly.pdbx_strand_id
1 'polypeptide(L)'
;MEKSTHSIIKRIAFIGNYLPRQCGIATFTTDLCESIADEYKGTACIALPVNDNEAGYEYPSRVRFELTEKDIESYRRAADFLNINNVDMVSLQHEYGIFGGRAGSYILTLLRELRMPVVTTLHTILREPNPDQRRVLEEIVSLSDRVVVMSERGAEFLQSIYHVSPEKIDLIPHGIPDIPFVDPSFHKDLFGAEGKTVLLSFGLLSANKGIENVISALPAILEKYPNVVYIVVGATHPHVVQNEGETYRLSLQWLAHEKGVEKNVIFYNRFVSLEELVQFISAADIYITPYLDVAQITSGTLAYTLGAGKAVISTPYWYAEEMLADERGVLVPFSDPQALAEQVIDLLDNESKRHAMRKRAYLFGRDMIWPQVARRYMKTFERARAERRHFAQAEFAVKALDKRVGELPPLKLDHLRHLTDDTGILQHAIFTIPNYREGYTTDDNARALMVSVLLEESGNKDAVELATRYLAFTWYAFNAETRRFRNFMDYQRNWLEETGSDDSHGRALWALGLVLGRSNTPTLHNMAGRVFQQSLLAILETTSPRAWAFALIGIHEYLGRFAGDRRVSQVQEELAGRLLSLYKDNKLDGWNWFEDKLTYCNAVLSHVMLLCGQSIPNPEMTQVGLESLRWLADLQHADMEGKHFVPIGSNGFYHRGGERARFDQQPVEAQAMVSACLEAHRITGNKSWHWEARRAFEWFLGRNDLHLPVYDPTTGGCRDGLHPDRANENQGAESTLAFLQSLLELRLDENFIISDEDVHIDQSTHATLSTQQTQPHTDSRKLAVSNQ
;
A
#
# COMPACT_ATOMS: atom_id res chain seq x y z
N MET A 1 -37.28 -7.52 2.25
CA MET A 1 -36.15 -8.32 1.73
C MET A 1 -35.00 -7.37 1.50
N GLU A 2 -34.19 -7.15 2.52
CA GLU A 2 -32.94 -6.36 2.40
C GLU A 2 -31.94 -7.18 1.59
N LYS A 3 -31.47 -6.62 0.49
CA LYS A 3 -30.35 -7.15 -0.25
C LYS A 3 -29.13 -7.16 0.69
N SER A 4 -28.68 -8.34 1.10
CA SER A 4 -27.39 -8.54 1.72
C SER A 4 -26.34 -7.95 0.78
N THR A 5 -25.86 -6.76 1.09
CA THR A 5 -24.69 -6.17 0.43
C THR A 5 -23.48 -6.99 0.88
N HIS A 6 -23.05 -7.91 0.02
CA HIS A 6 -21.76 -8.59 0.24
C HIS A 6 -20.68 -7.51 0.29
N SER A 7 -20.14 -7.26 1.48
CA SER A 7 -18.97 -6.41 1.64
C SER A 7 -17.84 -6.95 0.77
N ILE A 8 -17.23 -6.08 -0.01
CA ILE A 8 -16.07 -6.42 -0.85
C ILE A 8 -14.85 -6.75 0.03
N ILE A 9 -14.86 -6.35 1.31
CA ILE A 9 -13.78 -6.57 2.29
C ILE A 9 -13.97 -7.94 2.95
N LYS A 10 -13.02 -8.84 2.71
CA LYS A 10 -13.08 -10.23 3.22
C LYS A 10 -12.30 -10.41 4.52
N ARG A 11 -11.23 -9.62 4.74
CA ARG A 11 -10.39 -9.75 5.93
C ARG A 11 -9.92 -8.39 6.44
N ILE A 12 -10.18 -8.13 7.73
CA ILE A 12 -9.76 -6.91 8.43
C ILE A 12 -8.84 -7.31 9.59
N ALA A 13 -7.72 -6.60 9.73
CA ALA A 13 -6.81 -6.74 10.86
C ALA A 13 -6.91 -5.52 11.78
N PHE A 14 -7.11 -5.76 13.08
CA PHE A 14 -7.15 -4.74 14.12
C PHE A 14 -5.84 -4.72 14.88
N ILE A 15 -5.16 -3.59 14.88
CA ILE A 15 -3.87 -3.39 15.55
C ILE A 15 -4.06 -2.40 16.70
N GLY A 16 -3.63 -2.78 17.90
CA GLY A 16 -3.74 -1.99 19.12
C GLY A 16 -3.59 -2.89 20.34
N ASN A 17 -4.10 -2.47 21.49
CA ASN A 17 -4.24 -3.39 22.63
C ASN A 17 -5.53 -4.21 22.48
N TYR A 18 -5.56 -5.39 23.08
CA TYR A 18 -6.72 -6.29 23.01
C TYR A 18 -6.93 -6.99 24.36
N LEU A 19 -8.18 -7.34 24.69
CA LEU A 19 -8.46 -8.12 25.91
C LEU A 19 -7.77 -9.50 25.86
N PRO A 20 -7.21 -10.00 26.99
CA PRO A 20 -7.49 -9.62 28.37
C PRO A 20 -6.60 -8.52 28.97
N ARG A 21 -5.79 -7.79 28.18
CA ARG A 21 -5.08 -6.63 28.70
C ARG A 21 -6.07 -5.60 29.26
N GLN A 22 -5.86 -5.17 30.50
CA GLN A 22 -6.78 -4.27 31.21
C GLN A 22 -6.48 -2.79 30.92
N CYS A 23 -7.00 -2.28 29.80
CA CYS A 23 -6.95 -0.86 29.48
C CYS A 23 -8.13 -0.46 28.55
N GLY A 24 -8.43 0.83 28.49
CA GLY A 24 -9.54 1.36 27.66
C GLY A 24 -9.39 1.07 26.18
N ILE A 25 -8.14 1.13 25.64
CA ILE A 25 -7.87 0.83 24.24
C ILE A 25 -8.14 -0.65 23.92
N ALA A 26 -7.75 -1.56 24.84
CA ALA A 26 -8.01 -2.99 24.67
C ALA A 26 -9.51 -3.29 24.62
N THR A 27 -10.30 -2.68 25.51
CA THR A 27 -11.77 -2.80 25.49
C THR A 27 -12.33 -2.27 24.18
N PHE A 28 -11.94 -1.07 23.76
CA PHE A 28 -12.42 -0.46 22.52
C PHE A 28 -12.09 -1.32 21.30
N THR A 29 -10.84 -1.77 21.18
CA THR A 29 -10.37 -2.58 20.03
C THR A 29 -11.13 -3.90 19.96
N THR A 30 -11.32 -4.55 21.10
CA THR A 30 -12.07 -5.81 21.19
C THR A 30 -13.53 -5.61 20.79
N ASP A 31 -14.21 -4.63 21.39
CA ASP A 31 -15.63 -4.36 21.13
C ASP A 31 -15.87 -3.99 19.67
N LEU A 32 -14.99 -3.17 19.05
CA LEU A 32 -15.08 -2.81 17.64
C LEU A 32 -14.87 -4.04 16.74
N CYS A 33 -13.85 -4.84 17.02
CA CYS A 33 -13.53 -6.04 16.25
C CYS A 33 -14.67 -7.05 16.30
N GLU A 34 -15.20 -7.35 17.50
CA GLU A 34 -16.30 -8.29 17.68
C GLU A 34 -17.61 -7.76 17.05
N SER A 35 -17.89 -6.46 17.21
CA SER A 35 -19.09 -5.87 16.63
C SER A 35 -19.09 -5.91 15.10
N ILE A 36 -17.95 -5.65 14.46
CA ILE A 36 -17.82 -5.78 13.00
C ILE A 36 -17.95 -7.25 12.57
N ALA A 37 -17.36 -8.20 13.30
CA ALA A 37 -17.48 -9.62 13.01
C ALA A 37 -18.93 -10.13 13.16
N ASP A 38 -19.68 -9.55 14.10
CA ASP A 38 -21.08 -9.89 14.32
C ASP A 38 -22.02 -9.32 13.25
N GLU A 39 -21.83 -8.07 12.86
CA GLU A 39 -22.65 -7.40 11.81
C GLU A 39 -22.33 -7.93 10.40
N TYR A 40 -21.08 -8.35 10.14
CA TYR A 40 -20.59 -8.74 8.82
C TYR A 40 -20.02 -10.17 8.82
N LYS A 41 -20.88 -11.17 8.90
CA LYS A 41 -20.50 -12.60 9.01
C LYS A 41 -19.64 -13.13 7.84
N GLY A 42 -19.60 -12.41 6.71
CA GLY A 42 -18.73 -12.73 5.56
C GLY A 42 -17.33 -12.14 5.65
N THR A 43 -17.04 -11.31 6.66
CA THR A 43 -15.75 -10.63 6.87
C THR A 43 -15.00 -11.31 8.02
N ALA A 44 -13.82 -11.82 7.74
CA ALA A 44 -12.92 -12.36 8.76
C ALA A 44 -12.20 -11.23 9.49
N CYS A 45 -12.46 -11.06 10.78
CA CYS A 45 -11.76 -10.10 11.64
C CYS A 45 -10.66 -10.82 12.42
N ILE A 46 -9.43 -10.30 12.37
CA ILE A 46 -8.28 -10.78 13.14
C ILE A 46 -7.70 -9.64 13.97
N ALA A 47 -7.09 -9.95 15.11
CA ALA A 47 -6.47 -8.96 15.98
C ALA A 47 -4.95 -9.21 16.12
N LEU A 48 -4.20 -8.11 16.20
CA LEU A 48 -2.76 -8.09 16.42
C LEU A 48 -2.48 -7.16 17.63
N PRO A 49 -2.55 -7.69 18.87
CA PRO A 49 -2.25 -6.92 20.07
C PRO A 49 -0.78 -6.58 20.23
N VAL A 50 -0.53 -5.49 20.95
CA VAL A 50 0.80 -5.08 21.38
C VAL A 50 0.97 -5.45 22.86
N ASN A 51 1.95 -6.30 23.16
CA ASN A 51 2.27 -6.77 24.49
C ASN A 51 3.28 -5.85 25.18
N ASP A 52 2.96 -5.44 26.41
CA ASP A 52 3.80 -4.63 27.31
C ASP A 52 4.67 -5.48 28.25
N ASN A 53 4.48 -6.79 28.22
CA ASN A 53 5.26 -7.75 29.00
C ASN A 53 5.76 -8.90 28.11
N GLU A 54 6.86 -9.55 28.52
CA GLU A 54 7.49 -10.63 27.75
C GLU A 54 6.70 -11.94 27.78
N ALA A 55 5.88 -12.16 28.79
CA ALA A 55 5.08 -13.38 28.92
C ALA A 55 3.82 -13.38 28.02
N GLY A 56 3.42 -12.21 27.51
CA GLY A 56 2.18 -12.04 26.76
C GLY A 56 0.92 -12.23 27.62
N TYR A 57 -0.18 -12.53 26.95
CA TYR A 57 -1.50 -12.75 27.56
C TYR A 57 -2.16 -13.99 26.94
N GLU A 58 -3.07 -14.64 27.68
CA GLU A 58 -3.90 -15.71 27.12
C GLU A 58 -5.01 -15.12 26.25
N TYR A 59 -4.70 -14.91 24.98
CA TYR A 59 -5.60 -14.30 24.01
C TYR A 59 -6.62 -15.27 23.41
N PRO A 60 -7.81 -14.78 23.04
CA PRO A 60 -8.80 -15.54 22.29
C PRO A 60 -8.28 -15.87 20.85
N SER A 61 -8.93 -16.84 20.20
CA SER A 61 -8.55 -17.33 18.86
C SER A 61 -8.57 -16.28 17.75
N ARG A 62 -9.21 -15.14 17.97
CA ARG A 62 -9.24 -14.01 17.06
C ARG A 62 -7.88 -13.32 16.94
N VAL A 63 -7.05 -13.38 17.99
CA VAL A 63 -5.66 -12.93 17.93
C VAL A 63 -4.85 -13.93 17.10
N ARG A 64 -4.17 -13.43 16.08
CA ARG A 64 -3.43 -14.26 15.13
C ARG A 64 -1.93 -13.98 15.12
N PHE A 65 -1.51 -12.83 15.61
CA PHE A 65 -0.12 -12.44 15.72
C PHE A 65 0.02 -11.46 16.90
N GLU A 66 1.08 -11.57 17.67
CA GLU A 66 1.36 -10.72 18.82
C GLU A 66 2.58 -9.84 18.54
N LEU A 67 2.44 -8.52 18.78
CA LEU A 67 3.56 -7.59 18.72
C LEU A 67 4.16 -7.43 20.12
N THR A 68 5.49 -7.33 20.19
CA THR A 68 6.21 -6.97 21.40
C THR A 68 6.51 -5.47 21.37
N GLU A 69 6.01 -4.72 22.36
CA GLU A 69 6.08 -3.25 22.39
C GLU A 69 7.48 -2.72 22.11
N LYS A 70 8.51 -3.27 22.77
CA LYS A 70 9.89 -2.77 22.73
C LYS A 70 10.78 -3.41 21.66
N ASP A 71 10.28 -4.38 20.89
CA ASP A 71 11.02 -5.05 19.82
C ASP A 71 10.60 -4.54 18.43
N ILE A 72 11.39 -3.67 17.83
CA ILE A 72 11.12 -3.11 16.50
C ILE A 72 11.02 -4.17 15.39
N GLU A 73 11.74 -5.30 15.51
CA GLU A 73 11.66 -6.40 14.55
C GLU A 73 10.31 -7.13 14.62
N SER A 74 9.63 -7.07 15.76
CA SER A 74 8.26 -7.57 15.90
C SER A 74 7.29 -6.82 14.99
N TYR A 75 7.48 -5.50 14.81
CA TYR A 75 6.65 -4.67 13.91
C TYR A 75 6.90 -5.01 12.44
N ARG A 76 8.14 -5.31 12.03
CA ARG A 76 8.44 -5.79 10.67
C ARG A 76 7.81 -7.14 10.40
N ARG A 77 8.00 -8.10 11.32
CA ARG A 77 7.37 -9.42 11.21
C ARG A 77 5.84 -9.34 11.16
N ALA A 78 5.22 -8.39 11.88
CA ALA A 78 3.78 -8.15 11.81
C ALA A 78 3.35 -7.62 10.42
N ALA A 79 4.13 -6.72 9.80
CA ALA A 79 3.86 -6.25 8.45
C ALA A 79 3.95 -7.41 7.43
N ASP A 80 5.00 -8.24 7.51
CA ASP A 80 5.13 -9.44 6.68
C ASP A 80 3.95 -10.40 6.87
N PHE A 81 3.56 -10.64 8.13
CA PHE A 81 2.41 -11.49 8.45
C PHE A 81 1.13 -10.98 7.80
N LEU A 82 0.85 -9.67 7.88
CA LEU A 82 -0.35 -9.07 7.28
C LEU A 82 -0.34 -9.14 5.75
N ASN A 83 0.81 -8.85 5.14
CA ASN A 83 1.00 -8.90 3.70
C ASN A 83 0.83 -10.33 3.15
N ILE A 84 1.39 -11.35 3.80
CA ILE A 84 1.31 -12.76 3.39
C ILE A 84 -0.11 -13.31 3.57
N ASN A 85 -0.84 -12.88 4.59
CA ASN A 85 -2.18 -13.38 4.89
C ASN A 85 -3.30 -12.71 4.08
N ASN A 86 -2.99 -11.92 3.05
CA ASN A 86 -3.96 -11.26 2.17
C ASN A 86 -5.03 -10.50 2.97
N VAL A 87 -4.59 -9.64 3.89
CA VAL A 87 -5.49 -8.75 4.63
C VAL A 87 -5.95 -7.64 3.70
N ASP A 88 -7.25 -7.38 3.66
CA ASP A 88 -7.85 -6.35 2.78
C ASP A 88 -7.80 -4.96 3.38
N MET A 89 -7.77 -4.86 4.72
CA MET A 89 -7.87 -3.60 5.47
C MET A 89 -7.19 -3.72 6.84
N VAL A 90 -6.47 -2.68 7.24
CA VAL A 90 -5.94 -2.53 8.59
C VAL A 90 -6.70 -1.43 9.32
N SER A 91 -7.21 -1.74 10.51
CA SER A 91 -7.76 -0.80 11.50
C SER A 91 -6.76 -0.61 12.62
N LEU A 92 -6.05 0.52 12.61
CA LEU A 92 -5.09 0.88 13.64
C LEU A 92 -5.77 1.67 14.76
N GLN A 93 -5.57 1.25 16.03
CA GLN A 93 -6.02 1.97 17.22
C GLN A 93 -4.81 2.70 17.81
N HIS A 94 -4.69 3.99 17.53
CA HIS A 94 -3.51 4.76 17.91
C HIS A 94 -3.65 5.46 19.27
N GLU A 95 -2.66 5.20 20.14
CA GLU A 95 -2.36 5.94 21.33
C GLU A 95 -0.83 5.95 21.51
N TYR A 96 -0.23 7.09 21.86
CA TYR A 96 1.23 7.24 21.96
C TYR A 96 1.91 6.25 22.93
N GLY A 97 1.22 5.86 23.98
CA GLY A 97 1.75 5.02 25.07
C GLY A 97 1.63 3.51 24.85
N ILE A 98 1.12 3.05 23.71
CA ILE A 98 0.95 1.59 23.48
C ILE A 98 1.94 0.99 22.48
N PHE A 99 2.69 1.82 21.79
CA PHE A 99 3.71 1.40 20.83
C PHE A 99 5.10 1.76 21.31
N GLY A 100 6.09 0.94 20.98
CA GLY A 100 7.49 1.17 21.35
C GLY A 100 8.14 2.36 20.66
N GLY A 101 9.31 2.75 21.16
CA GLY A 101 10.06 3.88 20.65
C GLY A 101 9.58 5.23 21.18
N ARG A 102 10.25 6.32 20.77
CA ARG A 102 9.84 7.67 21.18
C ARG A 102 8.48 8.00 20.60
N ALA A 103 7.54 8.41 21.47
CA ALA A 103 6.15 8.73 21.09
C ALA A 103 5.47 7.61 20.28
N GLY A 104 5.82 6.33 20.53
CA GLY A 104 5.22 5.21 19.81
C GLY A 104 5.72 4.99 18.39
N SER A 105 6.89 5.53 18.01
CA SER A 105 7.39 5.57 16.62
C SER A 105 7.63 4.21 15.97
N TYR A 106 7.72 3.09 16.71
CA TYR A 106 7.94 1.77 16.11
C TYR A 106 6.79 1.34 15.20
N ILE A 107 5.57 1.83 15.44
CA ILE A 107 4.42 1.55 14.56
C ILE A 107 4.62 2.05 13.12
N LEU A 108 5.41 3.11 12.93
CA LEU A 108 5.73 3.65 11.61
C LEU A 108 6.48 2.63 10.73
N THR A 109 7.32 1.79 11.36
CA THR A 109 8.02 0.70 10.65
C THR A 109 7.04 -0.29 10.05
N LEU A 110 6.02 -0.68 10.79
CA LEU A 110 4.95 -1.55 10.32
C LEU A 110 4.14 -0.86 9.21
N LEU A 111 3.65 0.36 9.45
CA LEU A 111 2.76 1.07 8.52
C LEU A 111 3.39 1.31 7.15
N ARG A 112 4.70 1.59 7.10
CA ARG A 112 5.43 1.84 5.84
C ARG A 112 5.54 0.61 4.94
N GLU A 113 5.46 -0.59 5.50
CA GLU A 113 5.59 -1.85 4.77
C GLU A 113 4.24 -2.48 4.40
N LEU A 114 3.12 -1.91 4.88
CA LEU A 114 1.77 -2.41 4.57
C LEU A 114 1.37 -2.13 3.12
N ARG A 115 0.80 -3.15 2.49
CA ARG A 115 0.32 -3.10 1.09
C ARG A 115 -1.18 -2.84 0.98
N MET A 116 -1.94 -3.04 2.05
CA MET A 116 -3.38 -2.80 2.10
C MET A 116 -3.71 -1.42 2.69
N PRO A 117 -4.93 -0.90 2.47
CA PRO A 117 -5.40 0.34 3.07
C PRO A 117 -5.36 0.32 4.60
N VAL A 118 -5.06 1.47 5.19
CA VAL A 118 -5.00 1.68 6.64
C VAL A 118 -6.01 2.75 7.05
N VAL A 119 -6.86 2.42 8.02
CA VAL A 119 -7.74 3.37 8.71
C VAL A 119 -7.29 3.46 10.16
N THR A 120 -6.86 4.65 10.57
CA THR A 120 -6.36 4.90 11.93
C THR A 120 -7.40 5.62 12.77
N THR A 121 -7.76 5.04 13.92
CA THR A 121 -8.54 5.70 14.96
C THR A 121 -7.58 6.37 15.95
N LEU A 122 -7.71 7.67 16.15
CA LEU A 122 -6.91 8.45 17.07
C LEU A 122 -7.63 8.59 18.41
N HIS A 123 -7.08 7.98 19.47
CA HIS A 123 -7.62 8.06 20.81
C HIS A 123 -7.16 9.32 21.56
N THR A 124 -5.98 9.83 21.21
CA THR A 124 -5.43 11.09 21.74
C THR A 124 -4.96 11.98 20.59
N ILE A 125 -5.38 13.25 20.61
CA ILE A 125 -4.95 14.30 19.69
C ILE A 125 -4.54 15.49 20.55
N LEU A 126 -3.26 15.80 20.54
CA LEU A 126 -2.71 16.84 21.42
C LEU A 126 -2.79 18.22 20.76
N ARG A 127 -3.24 19.22 21.53
CA ARG A 127 -3.22 20.61 21.11
C ARG A 127 -1.79 21.16 21.04
N GLU A 128 -0.95 20.76 21.99
CA GLU A 128 0.43 21.19 22.12
C GLU A 128 1.36 19.96 22.18
N PRO A 129 1.55 19.26 21.03
CA PRO A 129 2.43 18.09 21.00
C PRO A 129 3.89 18.49 21.12
N ASN A 130 4.69 17.67 21.78
CA ASN A 130 6.15 17.82 21.66
C ASN A 130 6.61 17.43 20.23
N PRO A 131 7.88 17.76 19.86
CA PRO A 131 8.35 17.50 18.48
C PRO A 131 8.25 16.02 18.03
N ASP A 132 8.52 15.07 18.92
CA ASP A 132 8.43 13.65 18.60
C ASP A 132 6.96 13.21 18.40
N GLN A 133 6.06 13.67 19.26
CA GLN A 133 4.62 13.39 19.17
C GLN A 133 4.03 13.98 17.89
N ARG A 134 4.39 15.23 17.55
CA ARG A 134 3.93 15.88 16.30
C ARG A 134 4.37 15.08 15.08
N ARG A 135 5.67 14.78 15.00
CA ARG A 135 6.24 14.03 13.88
C ARG A 135 5.58 12.66 13.71
N VAL A 136 5.43 11.90 14.80
CA VAL A 136 4.82 10.58 14.74
C VAL A 136 3.38 10.65 14.28
N LEU A 137 2.57 11.59 14.79
CA LEU A 137 1.19 11.73 14.37
C LEU A 137 1.07 12.17 12.91
N GLU A 138 1.86 13.14 12.46
CA GLU A 138 1.88 13.60 11.06
C GLU A 138 2.25 12.45 10.11
N GLU A 139 3.24 11.62 10.47
CA GLU A 139 3.60 10.44 9.69
C GLU A 139 2.50 9.36 9.70
N ILE A 140 1.87 9.07 10.84
CA ILE A 140 0.73 8.14 10.92
C ILE A 140 -0.42 8.61 10.04
N VAL A 141 -0.77 9.89 10.13
CA VAL A 141 -1.82 10.49 9.29
C VAL A 141 -1.46 10.38 7.80
N SER A 142 -0.21 10.63 7.43
CA SER A 142 0.27 10.50 6.04
C SER A 142 0.13 9.06 5.54
N LEU A 143 0.52 8.07 6.35
CA LEU A 143 0.49 6.64 6.03
C LEU A 143 -0.90 6.02 6.07
N SER A 144 -1.88 6.69 6.67
CA SER A 144 -3.27 6.23 6.74
C SER A 144 -4.05 6.72 5.53
N ASP A 145 -4.92 5.88 4.96
CA ASP A 145 -5.84 6.28 3.90
C ASP A 145 -6.95 7.17 4.45
N ARG A 146 -7.43 6.88 5.66
CA ARG A 146 -8.42 7.69 6.38
C ARG A 146 -8.12 7.71 7.88
N VAL A 147 -8.58 8.75 8.55
CA VAL A 147 -8.41 8.93 9.99
C VAL A 147 -9.77 9.05 10.65
N VAL A 148 -9.99 8.30 11.72
CA VAL A 148 -11.20 8.36 12.54
C VAL A 148 -10.92 9.12 13.83
N VAL A 149 -11.80 10.04 14.16
CA VAL A 149 -11.83 10.76 15.45
C VAL A 149 -13.18 10.60 16.10
N MET A 150 -13.22 10.69 17.43
CA MET A 150 -14.43 10.42 18.22
C MET A 150 -15.11 11.70 18.77
N SER A 151 -14.55 12.88 18.46
CA SER A 151 -15.07 14.19 18.87
C SER A 151 -14.89 15.23 17.77
N GLU A 152 -15.78 16.22 17.73
CA GLU A 152 -15.67 17.37 16.80
C GLU A 152 -14.41 18.16 17.10
N ARG A 153 -14.06 18.33 18.39
CA ARG A 153 -12.83 18.99 18.81
C ARG A 153 -11.56 18.29 18.28
N GLY A 154 -11.59 16.96 18.22
CA GLY A 154 -10.52 16.17 17.60
C GLY A 154 -10.36 16.44 16.11
N ALA A 155 -11.48 16.55 15.38
CA ALA A 155 -11.47 16.91 13.97
C ALA A 155 -10.94 18.34 13.76
N GLU A 156 -11.35 19.30 14.60
CA GLU A 156 -10.84 20.68 14.56
C GLU A 156 -9.31 20.75 14.75
N PHE A 157 -8.77 20.00 15.70
CA PHE A 157 -7.33 19.96 15.96
C PHE A 157 -6.54 19.35 14.81
N LEU A 158 -7.04 18.26 14.21
CA LEU A 158 -6.41 17.69 13.03
C LEU A 158 -6.35 18.68 11.87
N GLN A 159 -7.42 19.45 11.66
CA GLN A 159 -7.46 20.44 10.58
C GLN A 159 -6.60 21.66 10.89
N SER A 160 -6.74 22.25 12.09
CA SER A 160 -6.12 23.54 12.42
C SER A 160 -4.65 23.44 12.82
N ILE A 161 -4.24 22.35 13.50
CA ILE A 161 -2.89 22.19 14.06
C ILE A 161 -2.01 21.27 13.21
N TYR A 162 -2.60 20.19 12.69
CA TYR A 162 -1.90 19.18 11.89
C TYR A 162 -2.16 19.30 10.38
N HIS A 163 -2.99 20.26 9.96
CA HIS A 163 -3.29 20.57 8.56
C HIS A 163 -3.83 19.40 7.74
N VAL A 164 -4.59 18.51 8.39
CA VAL A 164 -5.19 17.36 7.75
C VAL A 164 -6.42 17.79 6.95
N SER A 165 -6.53 17.34 5.69
CA SER A 165 -7.70 17.63 4.86
C SER A 165 -8.98 17.10 5.50
N PRO A 166 -10.07 17.89 5.56
CA PRO A 166 -11.37 17.42 6.09
C PRO A 166 -11.88 16.15 5.43
N GLU A 167 -11.58 15.96 4.14
CA GLU A 167 -11.98 14.78 3.38
C GLU A 167 -11.37 13.47 3.89
N LYS A 168 -10.20 13.55 4.55
CA LYS A 168 -9.48 12.41 5.14
C LYS A 168 -9.99 12.02 6.52
N ILE A 169 -10.82 12.88 7.16
CA ILE A 169 -11.27 12.73 8.54
C ILE A 169 -12.70 12.19 8.56
N ASP A 170 -12.94 11.12 9.29
CA ASP A 170 -14.27 10.61 9.61
C ASP A 170 -14.57 10.79 11.10
N LEU A 171 -15.68 11.42 11.41
CA LEU A 171 -16.19 11.55 12.77
C LEU A 171 -17.09 10.36 13.09
N ILE A 172 -16.61 9.45 13.93
CA ILE A 172 -17.33 8.26 14.40
C ILE A 172 -17.29 8.28 15.92
N PRO A 173 -18.43 8.36 16.61
CA PRO A 173 -18.46 8.45 18.07
C PRO A 173 -17.91 7.18 18.72
N HIS A 174 -17.51 7.29 19.99
CA HIS A 174 -17.10 6.14 20.79
C HIS A 174 -18.26 5.13 20.88
N GLY A 175 -17.98 3.86 20.57
CA GLY A 175 -18.96 2.79 20.67
C GLY A 175 -19.39 2.52 22.13
N ILE A 176 -20.65 2.18 22.30
CA ILE A 176 -21.22 1.84 23.60
C ILE A 176 -22.03 0.55 23.52
N PRO A 177 -22.17 -0.22 24.62
CA PRO A 177 -23.08 -1.36 24.67
C PRO A 177 -24.54 -0.89 24.55
N ASP A 178 -25.37 -1.72 23.96
CA ASP A 178 -26.83 -1.46 23.88
C ASP A 178 -27.48 -1.79 25.22
N ILE A 179 -27.56 -0.81 26.11
CA ILE A 179 -28.12 -0.92 27.45
C ILE A 179 -29.56 -0.41 27.43
N PRO A 180 -30.54 -1.19 27.94
CA PRO A 180 -31.91 -0.73 28.01
C PRO A 180 -32.07 0.45 28.99
N PHE A 181 -33.02 1.33 28.68
CA PHE A 181 -33.37 2.44 29.56
C PHE A 181 -34.21 1.93 30.75
N VAL A 182 -33.56 1.65 31.87
CA VAL A 182 -34.18 1.06 33.05
C VAL A 182 -34.15 2.02 34.26
N ASP A 183 -35.08 1.78 35.21
CA ASP A 183 -35.03 2.44 36.49
C ASP A 183 -33.85 1.91 37.34
N PRO A 184 -33.06 2.78 37.98
CA PRO A 184 -31.93 2.35 38.82
C PRO A 184 -32.28 1.34 39.91
N SER A 185 -33.50 1.39 40.45
CA SER A 185 -33.96 0.52 41.51
C SER A 185 -33.88 -0.98 41.18
N PHE A 186 -33.93 -1.35 39.91
CA PHE A 186 -33.90 -2.77 39.48
C PHE A 186 -32.56 -3.48 39.74
N HIS A 187 -31.46 -2.74 39.96
CA HIS A 187 -30.14 -3.34 40.10
C HIS A 187 -29.44 -2.97 41.42
N LYS A 188 -30.11 -2.16 42.30
CA LYS A 188 -29.50 -1.72 43.56
C LYS A 188 -29.32 -2.81 44.59
N ASP A 189 -30.15 -3.85 44.54
CA ASP A 189 -30.06 -5.05 45.36
C ASP A 189 -28.73 -5.78 45.21
N LEU A 190 -28.21 -5.82 43.99
CA LEU A 190 -26.92 -6.48 43.66
C LEU A 190 -25.73 -5.88 44.46
N PHE A 191 -25.89 -4.64 44.90
CA PHE A 191 -24.81 -3.87 45.58
C PHE A 191 -25.17 -3.47 47.03
N GLY A 192 -26.27 -4.02 47.59
CA GLY A 192 -26.74 -3.68 48.94
C GLY A 192 -27.12 -2.18 49.07
N ALA A 193 -27.62 -1.60 47.99
CA ALA A 193 -27.99 -0.19 47.90
C ALA A 193 -29.50 0.04 47.78
N GLU A 194 -30.34 -0.94 48.17
CA GLU A 194 -31.79 -0.78 48.18
C GLU A 194 -32.18 0.41 49.08
N GLY A 195 -33.04 1.25 48.53
CA GLY A 195 -33.54 2.45 49.23
C GLY A 195 -32.50 3.56 49.33
N LYS A 196 -31.31 3.40 48.76
CA LYS A 196 -30.27 4.44 48.72
C LYS A 196 -30.21 5.15 47.40
N THR A 197 -29.72 6.38 47.39
CA THR A 197 -29.37 7.13 46.19
C THR A 197 -27.90 6.83 45.87
N VAL A 198 -27.64 6.32 44.66
CA VAL A 198 -26.30 5.88 44.24
C VAL A 198 -25.66 6.93 43.33
N LEU A 199 -24.53 7.50 43.83
CA LEU A 199 -23.56 8.23 42.99
C LEU A 199 -22.51 7.23 42.52
N LEU A 200 -22.09 7.32 41.28
CA LEU A 200 -21.13 6.38 40.69
C LEU A 200 -19.99 7.13 39.99
N SER A 201 -18.76 6.68 40.20
CA SER A 201 -17.62 6.92 39.32
C SER A 201 -16.91 5.61 39.03
N PHE A 202 -16.47 5.42 37.80
CA PHE A 202 -15.73 4.20 37.44
C PHE A 202 -14.60 4.46 36.44
N GLY A 203 -13.66 3.54 36.38
CA GLY A 203 -12.49 3.55 35.50
C GLY A 203 -11.21 3.26 36.27
N LEU A 204 -10.08 3.15 35.57
CA LEU A 204 -8.78 2.97 36.21
C LEU A 204 -8.44 4.21 37.06
N LEU A 205 -8.15 4.01 38.35
CA LEU A 205 -7.93 5.09 39.31
C LEU A 205 -6.55 5.73 39.13
N SER A 206 -6.54 7.05 39.09
CA SER A 206 -5.34 7.90 39.08
C SER A 206 -5.72 9.30 39.59
N ALA A 207 -4.77 10.12 39.99
CA ALA A 207 -5.00 11.46 40.51
C ALA A 207 -5.83 12.35 39.57
N ASN A 208 -5.62 12.21 38.25
CA ASN A 208 -6.39 12.95 37.22
C ASN A 208 -7.89 12.65 37.24
N LYS A 209 -8.35 11.61 37.94
CA LYS A 209 -9.78 11.29 38.02
C LYS A 209 -10.53 12.18 39.00
N GLY A 210 -9.84 12.90 39.89
CA GLY A 210 -10.43 13.91 40.77
C GLY A 210 -11.45 13.37 41.79
N ILE A 211 -11.41 12.08 42.09
CA ILE A 211 -12.35 11.38 43.00
C ILE A 211 -12.44 12.06 44.35
N GLU A 212 -11.36 12.67 44.85
CA GLU A 212 -11.26 13.44 46.07
C GLU A 212 -12.28 14.60 46.12
N ASN A 213 -12.65 15.19 44.96
CA ASN A 213 -13.62 16.28 44.92
C ASN A 213 -15.04 15.78 45.24
N VAL A 214 -15.39 14.58 44.82
CA VAL A 214 -16.70 13.98 45.15
C VAL A 214 -16.74 13.62 46.63
N ILE A 215 -15.67 13.01 47.19
CA ILE A 215 -15.59 12.67 48.62
C ILE A 215 -15.70 13.95 49.49
N SER A 216 -15.04 15.04 49.07
CA SER A 216 -15.10 16.33 49.73
C SER A 216 -16.48 17.01 49.64
N ALA A 217 -17.28 16.71 48.61
CA ALA A 217 -18.64 17.20 48.44
C ALA A 217 -19.68 16.44 49.29
N LEU A 218 -19.37 15.16 49.67
CA LEU A 218 -20.34 14.29 50.35
C LEU A 218 -20.90 14.85 51.69
N PRO A 219 -20.11 15.51 52.58
CA PRO A 219 -20.68 16.05 53.81
C PRO A 219 -21.87 16.96 53.55
N ALA A 220 -21.79 17.90 52.61
CA ALA A 220 -22.88 18.82 52.28
C ALA A 220 -24.07 18.09 51.64
N ILE A 221 -23.83 17.05 50.79
CA ILE A 221 -24.89 16.25 50.20
C ILE A 221 -25.63 15.47 51.26
N LEU A 222 -24.93 14.82 52.20
CA LEU A 222 -25.45 13.95 53.26
C LEU A 222 -26.26 14.72 54.32
N GLU A 223 -25.97 16.00 54.48
CA GLU A 223 -26.76 16.87 55.36
C GLU A 223 -28.24 16.90 54.94
N LYS A 224 -28.52 16.93 53.62
CA LYS A 224 -29.85 16.94 53.04
C LYS A 224 -30.35 15.55 52.65
N TYR A 225 -29.46 14.71 52.15
CA TYR A 225 -29.79 13.36 51.64
C TYR A 225 -28.92 12.29 52.35
N PRO A 226 -29.28 11.88 53.58
CA PRO A 226 -28.47 10.97 54.39
C PRO A 226 -28.34 9.54 53.80
N ASN A 227 -29.24 9.17 52.88
CA ASN A 227 -29.24 7.88 52.20
C ASN A 227 -28.36 7.82 50.94
N VAL A 228 -27.56 8.85 50.67
CA VAL A 228 -26.63 8.83 49.51
C VAL A 228 -25.47 7.93 49.82
N VAL A 229 -25.09 7.11 48.79
CA VAL A 229 -23.85 6.34 48.78
C VAL A 229 -23.06 6.66 47.51
N TYR A 230 -21.74 6.75 47.65
CA TYR A 230 -20.86 6.94 46.52
C TYR A 230 -20.07 5.65 46.25
N ILE A 231 -20.30 5.09 45.07
CA ILE A 231 -19.62 3.87 44.62
C ILE A 231 -18.49 4.24 43.68
N VAL A 232 -17.26 3.79 43.95
CA VAL A 232 -16.07 3.97 43.11
C VAL A 232 -15.63 2.60 42.62
N VAL A 233 -15.71 2.38 41.28
CA VAL A 233 -15.40 1.08 40.66
C VAL A 233 -14.14 1.20 39.81
N GLY A 234 -13.16 0.39 40.08
CA GLY A 234 -11.96 0.23 39.25
C GLY A 234 -10.69 -0.03 40.07
N ALA A 235 -9.75 -0.74 39.43
CA ALA A 235 -8.41 -0.93 39.94
C ALA A 235 -7.57 0.34 39.78
N THR A 236 -6.52 0.48 40.57
CA THR A 236 -5.50 1.53 40.31
C THR A 236 -4.85 1.31 38.97
N HIS A 237 -4.62 2.40 38.22
CA HIS A 237 -4.04 2.33 36.88
C HIS A 237 -2.66 1.60 36.91
N PRO A 238 -2.38 0.62 36.03
CA PRO A 238 -1.15 -0.17 36.08
C PRO A 238 0.14 0.66 36.16
N HIS A 239 0.25 1.74 35.37
CA HIS A 239 1.38 2.68 35.46
C HIS A 239 1.51 3.37 36.83
N VAL A 240 0.38 3.70 37.47
CA VAL A 240 0.40 4.29 38.83
C VAL A 240 0.85 3.26 39.83
N VAL A 241 0.37 2.01 39.73
CA VAL A 241 0.81 0.91 40.59
C VAL A 241 2.32 0.67 40.49
N GLN A 242 2.88 0.71 39.27
CA GLN A 242 4.32 0.51 39.05
C GLN A 242 5.18 1.62 39.65
N ASN A 243 4.74 2.87 39.64
CA ASN A 243 5.53 4.03 40.07
C ASN A 243 5.24 4.47 41.49
N GLU A 244 4.00 4.38 41.98
CA GLU A 244 3.50 4.98 43.22
C GLU A 244 2.76 3.96 44.11
N GLY A 245 2.60 2.72 43.63
CA GLY A 245 1.79 1.71 44.31
C GLY A 245 0.33 2.11 44.42
N GLU A 246 -0.28 1.80 45.58
CA GLU A 246 -1.71 2.08 45.84
C GLU A 246 -1.91 3.41 46.58
N THR A 247 -0.92 4.31 46.58
CA THR A 247 -0.89 5.54 47.41
C THR A 247 -2.11 6.41 47.14
N TYR A 248 -2.50 6.61 45.89
CA TYR A 248 -3.67 7.44 45.54
C TYR A 248 -4.97 6.85 46.10
N ARG A 249 -5.20 5.55 45.94
CA ARG A 249 -6.41 4.90 46.47
C ARG A 249 -6.47 4.97 48.01
N LEU A 250 -5.34 4.75 48.68
CA LEU A 250 -5.25 4.83 50.15
C LEU A 250 -5.50 6.26 50.63
N SER A 251 -5.05 7.27 49.91
CA SER A 251 -5.32 8.68 50.26
C SER A 251 -6.81 9.00 50.15
N LEU A 252 -7.54 8.43 49.19
CA LEU A 252 -9.00 8.60 49.07
C LEU A 252 -9.76 7.95 50.24
N GLN A 253 -9.32 6.78 50.71
CA GLN A 253 -9.91 6.13 51.87
C GLN A 253 -9.66 6.95 53.15
N TRP A 254 -8.45 7.47 53.31
CA TRP A 254 -8.11 8.36 54.41
C TRP A 254 -8.94 9.65 54.38
N LEU A 255 -9.09 10.25 53.22
CA LEU A 255 -9.93 11.45 53.03
C LEU A 255 -11.42 11.19 53.40
N ALA A 256 -11.95 10.03 53.00
CA ALA A 256 -13.31 9.65 53.41
C ALA A 256 -13.47 9.51 54.91
N HIS A 257 -12.44 8.99 55.60
CA HIS A 257 -12.41 8.92 57.08
C HIS A 257 -12.29 10.30 57.71
N GLU A 258 -11.38 11.15 57.23
CA GLU A 258 -11.22 12.55 57.72
C GLU A 258 -12.51 13.36 57.59
N LYS A 259 -13.23 13.21 56.51
CA LYS A 259 -14.52 13.87 56.27
C LYS A 259 -15.69 13.21 56.98
N GLY A 260 -15.52 12.09 57.67
CA GLY A 260 -16.56 11.37 58.39
C GLY A 260 -17.60 10.69 57.50
N VAL A 261 -17.25 10.42 56.23
CA VAL A 261 -18.16 9.85 55.21
C VAL A 261 -17.79 8.43 54.81
N GLU A 262 -16.89 7.77 55.52
CA GLU A 262 -16.38 6.43 55.20
C GLU A 262 -17.47 5.38 54.98
N LYS A 263 -18.60 5.48 55.68
CA LYS A 263 -19.73 4.56 55.58
C LYS A 263 -20.57 4.79 54.30
N ASN A 264 -20.38 5.94 53.67
CA ASN A 264 -21.10 6.34 52.48
C ASN A 264 -20.27 6.20 51.21
N VAL A 265 -18.98 5.81 51.32
CA VAL A 265 -18.07 5.56 50.17
C VAL A 265 -17.73 4.07 50.09
N ILE A 266 -18.03 3.46 48.94
CA ILE A 266 -17.81 2.05 48.66
C ILE A 266 -16.82 1.89 47.51
N PHE A 267 -15.67 1.27 47.80
CA PHE A 267 -14.63 1.03 46.78
C PHE A 267 -14.67 -0.42 46.28
N TYR A 268 -14.82 -0.60 44.96
CA TYR A 268 -14.62 -1.88 44.30
C TYR A 268 -13.28 -1.88 43.57
N ASN A 269 -12.20 -2.31 44.23
CA ASN A 269 -10.81 -2.24 43.76
C ASN A 269 -10.47 -3.38 42.80
N ARG A 270 -11.16 -3.48 41.69
CA ARG A 270 -10.87 -4.48 40.68
C ARG A 270 -11.36 -4.03 39.29
N PHE A 271 -10.74 -4.57 38.27
CA PHE A 271 -11.27 -4.46 36.90
C PHE A 271 -12.52 -5.35 36.85
N VAL A 272 -13.62 -4.79 36.39
CA VAL A 272 -14.91 -5.51 36.28
C VAL A 272 -15.18 -5.89 34.84
N SER A 273 -15.91 -6.99 34.63
CA SER A 273 -16.39 -7.37 33.29
C SER A 273 -17.38 -6.34 32.72
N LEU A 274 -17.61 -6.33 31.41
CA LEU A 274 -18.57 -5.44 30.80
C LEU A 274 -19.99 -5.66 31.38
N GLU A 275 -20.39 -6.91 31.59
CA GLU A 275 -21.68 -7.27 32.15
C GLU A 275 -21.87 -6.70 33.55
N GLU A 276 -20.86 -6.84 34.39
CA GLU A 276 -20.86 -6.30 35.75
C GLU A 276 -20.83 -4.76 35.74
N LEU A 277 -20.03 -4.15 34.85
CA LEU A 277 -20.01 -2.70 34.68
C LEU A 277 -21.38 -2.15 34.28
N VAL A 278 -22.09 -2.82 33.39
CA VAL A 278 -23.46 -2.47 33.00
C VAL A 278 -24.40 -2.52 34.19
N GLN A 279 -24.25 -3.49 35.11
CA GLN A 279 -25.03 -3.56 36.35
C GLN A 279 -24.75 -2.38 37.27
N PHE A 280 -23.47 -1.99 37.49
CA PHE A 280 -23.13 -0.78 38.26
C PHE A 280 -23.73 0.49 37.61
N ILE A 281 -23.55 0.65 36.31
CA ILE A 281 -24.11 1.77 35.58
C ILE A 281 -25.64 1.78 35.73
N SER A 282 -26.29 0.62 35.61
CA SER A 282 -27.76 0.51 35.75
C SER A 282 -28.24 0.88 37.16
N ALA A 283 -27.53 0.54 38.21
CA ALA A 283 -27.87 0.86 39.59
C ALA A 283 -27.67 2.34 39.96
N ALA A 284 -26.87 3.10 39.19
CA ALA A 284 -26.55 4.48 39.47
C ALA A 284 -27.70 5.44 39.19
N ASP A 285 -27.98 6.36 40.12
CA ASP A 285 -28.89 7.49 39.93
C ASP A 285 -28.21 8.66 39.23
N ILE A 286 -26.96 8.97 39.63
CA ILE A 286 -26.13 10.02 39.06
C ILE A 286 -24.71 9.47 38.82
N TYR A 287 -24.18 9.67 37.65
CA TYR A 287 -22.79 9.42 37.33
C TYR A 287 -21.98 10.69 37.44
N ILE A 288 -20.80 10.61 38.08
CA ILE A 288 -19.94 11.78 38.30
C ILE A 288 -18.57 11.48 37.68
N THR A 289 -18.10 12.37 36.80
CA THR A 289 -16.76 12.31 36.21
C THR A 289 -16.03 13.64 36.45
N PRO A 290 -15.37 13.79 37.61
CA PRO A 290 -14.78 15.03 38.06
C PRO A 290 -13.30 15.15 37.61
N TYR A 291 -13.00 14.78 36.37
CA TYR A 291 -11.65 14.74 35.84
C TYR A 291 -10.97 16.11 35.94
N LEU A 292 -9.63 16.11 36.19
CA LEU A 292 -8.85 17.34 36.37
C LEU A 292 -8.13 17.78 35.10
N ASP A 293 -8.00 16.91 34.12
CA ASP A 293 -7.32 17.22 32.85
C ASP A 293 -8.34 17.76 31.85
N VAL A 294 -8.22 19.05 31.51
CA VAL A 294 -9.04 19.72 30.51
C VAL A 294 -8.85 19.13 29.11
N ALA A 295 -7.66 18.58 28.83
CA ALA A 295 -7.27 18.13 27.50
C ALA A 295 -7.78 16.73 27.12
N GLN A 296 -8.67 16.14 27.91
CA GLN A 296 -9.23 14.84 27.60
C GLN A 296 -10.20 14.91 26.41
N ILE A 297 -9.79 14.34 25.26
CA ILE A 297 -10.49 14.45 23.99
C ILE A 297 -11.47 13.30 23.72
N THR A 298 -11.38 12.22 24.51
CA THR A 298 -12.27 11.04 24.44
C THR A 298 -12.39 10.41 25.81
N SER A 299 -13.61 9.94 26.16
CA SER A 299 -13.88 9.26 27.44
C SER A 299 -14.91 8.15 27.25
N GLY A 300 -14.47 6.90 27.24
CA GLY A 300 -15.35 5.73 27.16
C GLY A 300 -16.30 5.63 28.35
N THR A 301 -15.86 6.00 29.56
CA THR A 301 -16.69 5.97 30.76
C THR A 301 -17.85 6.95 30.68
N LEU A 302 -17.62 8.16 30.17
CA LEU A 302 -18.67 9.15 29.91
C LEU A 302 -19.62 8.68 28.80
N ALA A 303 -19.08 8.14 27.70
CA ALA A 303 -19.88 7.63 26.60
C ALA A 303 -20.84 6.52 27.05
N TYR A 304 -20.35 5.54 27.83
CA TYR A 304 -21.17 4.43 28.33
C TYR A 304 -22.30 4.91 29.23
N THR A 305 -22.03 5.82 30.16
CA THR A 305 -23.05 6.32 31.11
C THR A 305 -24.08 7.21 30.43
N LEU A 306 -23.64 8.05 29.49
CA LEU A 306 -24.55 8.86 28.68
C LEU A 306 -25.47 7.99 27.85
N GLY A 307 -24.90 6.98 27.16
CA GLY A 307 -25.67 6.05 26.33
C GLY A 307 -26.62 5.13 27.14
N ALA A 308 -26.31 4.83 28.39
CA ALA A 308 -27.20 4.15 29.33
C ALA A 308 -28.32 5.07 29.88
N GLY A 309 -28.32 6.34 29.51
CA GLY A 309 -29.34 7.31 29.99
C GLY A 309 -29.20 7.62 31.47
N LYS A 310 -28.01 7.85 31.97
CA LYS A 310 -27.77 8.31 33.33
C LYS A 310 -27.80 9.83 33.42
N ALA A 311 -28.16 10.38 34.56
CA ALA A 311 -27.87 11.76 34.85
C ALA A 311 -26.37 11.91 35.08
N VAL A 312 -25.75 12.87 34.44
CA VAL A 312 -24.30 13.03 34.45
C VAL A 312 -23.89 14.40 34.97
N ILE A 313 -22.94 14.41 35.90
CA ILE A 313 -22.23 15.63 36.35
C ILE A 313 -20.78 15.46 35.97
N SER A 314 -20.19 16.44 35.34
CA SER A 314 -18.80 16.40 34.86
C SER A 314 -18.08 17.74 35.05
N THR A 315 -16.75 17.70 35.14
CA THR A 315 -15.95 18.88 34.88
C THR A 315 -15.88 19.18 33.38
N PRO A 316 -15.61 20.43 32.96
CA PRO A 316 -15.68 20.85 31.56
C PRO A 316 -14.40 20.50 30.79
N TYR A 317 -14.01 19.22 30.78
CA TYR A 317 -12.99 18.76 29.82
C TYR A 317 -13.59 18.65 28.42
N TRP A 318 -12.77 18.74 27.38
CA TRP A 318 -13.21 18.92 25.99
C TRP A 318 -14.30 17.95 25.54
N TYR A 319 -14.13 16.66 25.82
CA TYR A 319 -15.12 15.68 25.44
C TYR A 319 -16.43 15.82 26.23
N ALA A 320 -16.36 16.22 27.51
CA ALA A 320 -17.56 16.43 28.33
C ALA A 320 -18.36 17.66 27.87
N GLU A 321 -17.70 18.75 27.46
CA GLU A 321 -18.39 19.92 26.89
C GLU A 321 -19.23 19.53 25.67
N GLU A 322 -18.68 18.72 24.76
CA GLU A 322 -19.39 18.27 23.56
C GLU A 322 -20.52 17.27 23.89
N MET A 323 -20.22 16.26 24.69
CA MET A 323 -21.16 15.18 24.98
C MET A 323 -22.34 15.60 25.86
N LEU A 324 -22.12 16.54 26.78
CA LEU A 324 -23.15 16.99 27.74
C LEU A 324 -23.91 18.26 27.30
N ALA A 325 -23.62 18.77 26.10
CA ALA A 325 -24.36 19.89 25.51
C ALA A 325 -25.89 19.55 25.43
N ASP A 326 -26.71 20.52 25.12
CA ASP A 326 -28.18 20.40 24.96
C ASP A 326 -28.87 19.74 26.18
N GLU A 327 -28.42 20.07 27.36
CA GLU A 327 -28.95 19.57 28.64
C GLU A 327 -28.90 18.04 28.80
N ARG A 328 -27.89 17.37 28.15
CA ARG A 328 -27.65 15.95 28.34
C ARG A 328 -26.89 15.62 29.63
N GLY A 329 -26.31 16.62 30.25
CA GLY A 329 -25.62 16.55 31.55
C GLY A 329 -25.39 17.93 32.16
N VAL A 330 -24.67 17.99 33.26
CA VAL A 330 -24.31 19.25 33.95
C VAL A 330 -22.77 19.34 34.02
N LEU A 331 -22.27 20.54 33.78
CA LEU A 331 -20.85 20.87 33.96
C LEU A 331 -20.64 21.68 35.24
N VAL A 332 -19.62 21.30 36.01
CA VAL A 332 -19.18 21.98 37.24
C VAL A 332 -17.73 22.44 37.10
N PRO A 333 -17.29 23.51 37.75
CA PRO A 333 -15.90 23.94 37.68
C PRO A 333 -14.93 22.86 38.17
N PHE A 334 -13.69 22.87 37.63
CA PHE A 334 -12.62 22.00 38.13
C PHE A 334 -12.31 22.25 39.60
N SER A 335 -12.07 21.19 40.36
CA SER A 335 -11.67 21.24 41.77
C SER A 335 -12.61 22.05 42.66
N ASP A 336 -13.92 22.03 42.40
CA ASP A 336 -14.94 22.72 43.15
C ASP A 336 -15.96 21.72 43.77
N PRO A 337 -15.65 21.17 44.98
CA PRO A 337 -16.57 20.27 45.69
C PRO A 337 -17.91 20.90 46.06
N GLN A 338 -17.94 22.23 46.28
CA GLN A 338 -19.18 22.92 46.64
C GLN A 338 -20.13 23.00 45.46
N ALA A 339 -19.67 23.46 44.29
CA ALA A 339 -20.47 23.47 43.08
C ALA A 339 -20.98 22.06 42.70
N LEU A 340 -20.13 21.05 42.92
CA LEU A 340 -20.50 19.64 42.70
C LEU A 340 -21.63 19.22 43.66
N ALA A 341 -21.52 19.53 44.96
CA ALA A 341 -22.58 19.23 45.93
C ALA A 341 -23.89 19.92 45.57
N GLU A 342 -23.85 21.20 45.22
CA GLU A 342 -25.04 21.98 44.81
C GLU A 342 -25.74 21.34 43.61
N GLN A 343 -25.00 20.87 42.59
CA GLN A 343 -25.59 20.24 41.40
C GLN A 343 -26.13 18.84 41.70
N VAL A 344 -25.51 18.05 42.57
CA VAL A 344 -26.06 16.77 43.03
C VAL A 344 -27.39 17.00 43.75
N ILE A 345 -27.42 17.96 44.67
CA ILE A 345 -28.64 18.34 45.41
C ILE A 345 -29.75 18.83 44.48
N ASP A 346 -29.44 19.71 43.50
CA ASP A 346 -30.40 20.19 42.51
C ASP A 346 -31.02 19.04 41.69
N LEU A 347 -30.18 18.09 41.21
CA LEU A 347 -30.70 16.93 40.47
C LEU A 347 -31.52 15.97 41.34
N LEU A 348 -31.29 15.92 42.65
CA LEU A 348 -32.08 15.12 43.58
C LEU A 348 -33.39 15.81 43.93
N ASP A 349 -33.39 17.14 44.09
CA ASP A 349 -34.61 17.96 44.32
C ASP A 349 -35.56 17.98 43.11
N ASN A 350 -34.96 17.96 41.87
CA ASN A 350 -35.68 18.14 40.61
C ASN A 350 -35.75 16.84 39.79
N GLU A 351 -36.57 15.90 40.24
CA GLU A 351 -36.72 14.59 39.57
C GLU A 351 -37.09 14.73 38.10
N SER A 352 -38.00 15.65 37.76
CA SER A 352 -38.41 15.90 36.36
C SER A 352 -37.24 16.37 35.49
N LYS A 353 -36.36 17.24 36.01
CA LYS A 353 -35.12 17.70 35.34
C LYS A 353 -34.19 16.52 35.12
N ARG A 354 -33.96 15.72 36.17
CA ARG A 354 -33.11 14.52 36.12
C ARG A 354 -33.62 13.51 35.10
N HIS A 355 -34.92 13.23 35.05
CA HIS A 355 -35.51 12.32 34.05
C HIS A 355 -35.46 12.86 32.62
N ALA A 356 -35.69 14.14 32.41
CA ALA A 356 -35.58 14.77 31.10
C ALA A 356 -34.12 14.69 30.59
N MET A 357 -33.13 14.96 31.43
CA MET A 357 -31.71 14.82 31.13
C MET A 357 -31.37 13.38 30.74
N ARG A 358 -31.76 12.40 31.56
CA ARG A 358 -31.56 10.96 31.28
C ARG A 358 -32.12 10.54 29.92
N LYS A 359 -33.33 11.00 29.59
CA LYS A 359 -34.01 10.67 28.32
C LYS A 359 -33.25 11.28 27.12
N ARG A 360 -32.80 12.54 27.20
CA ARG A 360 -32.01 13.20 26.15
C ARG A 360 -30.67 12.46 25.94
N ALA A 361 -29.97 12.15 27.03
CA ALA A 361 -28.74 11.38 26.98
C ALA A 361 -28.93 10.01 26.30
N TYR A 362 -29.96 9.27 26.69
CA TYR A 362 -30.28 7.96 26.12
C TYR A 362 -30.57 8.03 24.62
N LEU A 363 -31.43 8.98 24.21
CA LEU A 363 -31.81 9.14 22.79
C LEU A 363 -30.58 9.51 21.94
N PHE A 364 -29.71 10.39 22.43
CA PHE A 364 -28.45 10.75 21.77
C PHE A 364 -27.54 9.54 21.64
N GLY A 365 -27.41 8.72 22.68
CA GLY A 365 -26.58 7.54 22.69
C GLY A 365 -26.99 6.42 21.73
N ARG A 366 -28.22 6.44 21.16
CA ARG A 366 -28.68 5.37 20.26
C ARG A 366 -27.86 5.28 18.95
N ASP A 367 -27.29 6.39 18.52
CA ASP A 367 -26.40 6.43 17.35
C ASP A 367 -24.97 5.95 17.66
N MET A 368 -24.67 5.75 18.95
CA MET A 368 -23.36 5.34 19.45
C MET A 368 -23.27 3.84 19.79
N ILE A 369 -24.36 3.08 19.73
CA ILE A 369 -24.30 1.64 20.03
C ILE A 369 -23.37 0.91 19.03
N TRP A 370 -22.65 -0.11 19.53
CA TRP A 370 -21.63 -0.82 18.75
C TRP A 370 -22.08 -1.26 17.35
N PRO A 371 -23.30 -1.80 17.13
CA PRO A 371 -23.75 -2.14 15.77
C PRO A 371 -23.80 -0.93 14.82
N GLN A 372 -24.21 0.26 15.30
CA GLN A 372 -24.22 1.48 14.47
C GLN A 372 -22.79 1.97 14.19
N VAL A 373 -21.93 1.94 15.20
CA VAL A 373 -20.51 2.28 15.07
C VAL A 373 -19.81 1.33 14.11
N ALA A 374 -20.03 0.03 14.22
CA ALA A 374 -19.50 -0.97 13.28
C ALA A 374 -19.89 -0.70 11.82
N ARG A 375 -21.17 -0.30 11.58
CA ARG A 375 -21.63 0.08 10.23
C ARG A 375 -20.94 1.35 9.71
N ARG A 376 -20.69 2.34 10.58
CA ARG A 376 -19.94 3.57 10.20
C ARG A 376 -18.48 3.22 9.87
N TYR A 377 -17.81 2.40 10.67
CA TYR A 377 -16.45 1.93 10.39
C TYR A 377 -16.38 1.15 9.07
N MET A 378 -17.33 0.25 8.82
CA MET A 378 -17.35 -0.48 7.54
C MET A 378 -17.47 0.45 6.34
N LYS A 379 -18.31 1.49 6.41
CA LYS A 379 -18.40 2.52 5.35
C LYS A 379 -17.09 3.27 5.16
N THR A 380 -16.39 3.61 6.25
CA THR A 380 -15.06 4.23 6.19
C THR A 380 -14.04 3.29 5.55
N PHE A 381 -14.05 2.00 5.87
CA PHE A 381 -13.19 0.99 5.25
C PHE A 381 -13.46 0.84 3.74
N GLU A 382 -14.73 0.78 3.35
CA GLU A 382 -15.13 0.72 1.94
C GLU A 382 -14.69 1.98 1.17
N ARG A 383 -14.81 3.17 1.78
CA ARG A 383 -14.32 4.43 1.21
C ARG A 383 -12.80 4.44 1.09
N ALA A 384 -12.07 4.11 2.14
CA ALA A 384 -10.61 4.01 2.14
C ALA A 384 -10.11 3.09 1.00
N ARG A 385 -10.76 1.93 0.84
CA ARG A 385 -10.43 0.99 -0.23
C ARG A 385 -10.75 1.53 -1.62
N ALA A 386 -11.88 2.22 -1.77
CA ALA A 386 -12.28 2.82 -3.05
C ALA A 386 -11.37 4.01 -3.42
N GLU A 387 -11.05 4.87 -2.46
CA GLU A 387 -10.17 6.03 -2.64
C GLU A 387 -8.74 5.60 -2.96
N ARG A 388 -8.21 4.55 -2.31
CA ARG A 388 -6.88 4.02 -2.64
C ARG A 388 -6.77 3.49 -4.07
N ARG A 389 -7.87 3.05 -4.68
CA ARG A 389 -7.91 2.69 -6.11
C ARG A 389 -7.72 3.89 -7.05
N HIS A 390 -7.99 5.10 -6.56
CA HIS A 390 -7.85 6.33 -7.33
C HIS A 390 -6.61 7.14 -6.96
N PHE A 391 -6.09 6.99 -5.74
CA PHE A 391 -4.94 7.72 -5.20
C PHE A 391 -3.98 6.73 -4.54
N ALA A 392 -3.18 6.04 -5.33
CA ALA A 392 -2.12 5.24 -4.76
C ALA A 392 -1.04 6.15 -4.15
N GLN A 393 -0.53 5.77 -2.97
CA GLN A 393 0.43 6.57 -2.22
C GLN A 393 1.75 6.74 -3.00
N ALA A 394 1.98 7.94 -3.53
CA ALA A 394 3.10 8.27 -4.40
C ALA A 394 4.48 8.26 -3.70
N GLU A 395 4.54 8.30 -2.37
CA GLU A 395 5.80 8.57 -1.66
C GLU A 395 6.65 7.35 -1.28
N PHE A 396 6.11 6.13 -1.32
CA PHE A 396 6.82 4.94 -0.84
C PHE A 396 7.71 4.25 -1.87
N ALA A 397 7.37 4.32 -3.15
CA ALA A 397 8.14 3.73 -4.23
C ALA A 397 9.54 4.37 -4.42
N VAL A 398 9.69 5.64 -4.03
CA VAL A 398 10.90 6.43 -4.30
C VAL A 398 12.01 6.20 -3.27
N LYS A 399 11.73 5.69 -2.07
CA LYS A 399 12.77 5.48 -1.04
C LYS A 399 13.63 4.23 -1.24
N ALA A 400 13.20 3.27 -2.06
CA ALA A 400 14.00 2.10 -2.42
C ALA A 400 15.00 2.37 -3.56
N LEU A 401 14.77 3.41 -4.36
CA LEU A 401 15.63 3.87 -5.46
C LEU A 401 16.18 5.25 -5.10
N ASP A 402 17.06 5.30 -4.11
CA ASP A 402 17.48 6.48 -3.42
C ASP A 402 18.19 7.50 -4.33
N LYS A 403 17.65 8.72 -4.34
CA LYS A 403 18.38 10.01 -4.41
C LYS A 403 18.61 10.72 -5.73
N ARG A 404 18.43 10.13 -6.92
CA ARG A 404 18.51 10.92 -8.16
C ARG A 404 17.38 10.57 -9.12
N VAL A 405 16.52 11.52 -9.39
CA VAL A 405 15.56 11.44 -10.50
C VAL A 405 16.38 11.31 -11.77
N GLY A 406 16.33 10.11 -12.38
CA GLY A 406 17.03 9.86 -13.64
C GLY A 406 18.05 8.70 -13.63
N GLU A 407 18.48 8.14 -12.50
CA GLU A 407 19.37 7.00 -12.50
C GLU A 407 18.60 5.68 -12.72
N LEU A 408 19.13 4.81 -13.60
CA LEU A 408 18.63 3.45 -13.78
C LEU A 408 18.98 2.57 -12.58
N PRO A 409 18.07 1.66 -12.13
CA PRO A 409 18.33 0.77 -11.02
C PRO A 409 19.51 -0.16 -11.31
N PRO A 410 20.24 -0.66 -10.27
CA PRO A 410 21.32 -1.61 -10.47
C PRO A 410 20.80 -2.91 -11.10
N LEU A 411 21.61 -3.49 -12.01
CA LEU A 411 21.29 -4.77 -12.62
C LEU A 411 21.45 -5.89 -11.59
N LYS A 412 20.36 -6.58 -11.27
CA LYS A 412 20.33 -7.76 -10.40
C LYS A 412 19.76 -8.96 -11.15
N LEU A 413 20.45 -10.09 -11.06
CA LEU A 413 20.07 -11.33 -11.73
C LEU A 413 19.66 -12.45 -10.75
N ASP A 414 19.49 -12.13 -9.47
CA ASP A 414 19.25 -13.13 -8.44
C ASP A 414 17.96 -13.91 -8.71
N HIS A 415 16.88 -13.22 -9.05
CA HIS A 415 15.59 -13.86 -9.35
C HIS A 415 15.62 -14.63 -10.67
N LEU A 416 16.28 -14.09 -11.70
CA LEU A 416 16.51 -14.83 -12.96
C LEU A 416 17.20 -16.17 -12.69
N ARG A 417 18.25 -16.17 -11.84
CA ARG A 417 18.96 -17.41 -11.46
C ARG A 417 18.08 -18.35 -10.65
N HIS A 418 17.24 -17.83 -9.74
CA HIS A 418 16.29 -18.64 -8.97
C HIS A 418 15.26 -19.36 -9.84
N LEU A 419 14.81 -18.72 -10.93
CA LEU A 419 13.88 -19.33 -11.89
C LEU A 419 14.59 -20.29 -12.85
N THR A 420 15.93 -20.25 -12.95
CA THR A 420 16.68 -21.01 -13.93
C THR A 420 17.32 -22.26 -13.30
N ASP A 421 17.05 -23.42 -13.89
CA ASP A 421 17.69 -24.68 -13.54
C ASP A 421 18.54 -25.25 -14.70
N ASP A 422 18.88 -26.53 -14.66
CA ASP A 422 19.66 -27.22 -15.71
C ASP A 422 18.94 -27.31 -17.06
N THR A 423 17.62 -27.17 -17.08
CA THR A 423 16.79 -27.31 -18.27
C THR A 423 16.62 -25.97 -18.98
N GLY A 424 16.29 -24.92 -18.22
CA GLY A 424 15.99 -23.59 -18.72
C GLY A 424 15.38 -22.72 -17.64
N ILE A 425 14.63 -21.69 -18.02
CA ILE A 425 13.87 -20.87 -17.09
C ILE A 425 12.47 -21.43 -16.89
N LEU A 426 12.07 -21.58 -15.62
CA LEU A 426 10.72 -21.94 -15.21
C LEU A 426 9.74 -20.80 -15.50
N GLN A 427 8.54 -21.13 -16.00
CA GLN A 427 7.57 -20.16 -16.49
C GLN A 427 7.03 -19.24 -15.39
N HIS A 428 6.68 -19.79 -14.23
CA HIS A 428 5.98 -19.07 -13.17
C HIS A 428 6.63 -19.20 -11.80
N ALA A 429 6.35 -18.21 -10.94
CA ALA A 429 6.61 -18.26 -9.52
C ALA A 429 5.34 -17.96 -8.73
N ILE A 430 5.24 -18.49 -7.51
CA ILE A 430 4.29 -18.03 -6.50
C ILE A 430 5.08 -17.07 -5.59
N PHE A 431 4.75 -15.81 -5.63
CA PHE A 431 5.63 -14.74 -5.14
C PHE A 431 7.01 -14.83 -5.81
N THR A 432 8.04 -15.11 -5.06
CA THR A 432 9.42 -15.30 -5.56
C THR A 432 9.84 -16.78 -5.67
N ILE A 433 8.98 -17.72 -5.30
CA ILE A 433 9.30 -19.16 -5.27
C ILE A 433 8.91 -19.80 -6.60
N PRO A 434 9.86 -20.45 -7.30
CA PRO A 434 9.57 -21.14 -8.57
C PRO A 434 8.44 -22.15 -8.46
N ASN A 435 7.50 -22.10 -9.39
CA ASN A 435 6.37 -23.02 -9.44
C ASN A 435 6.63 -24.19 -10.40
N TYR A 436 7.17 -25.28 -9.90
CA TYR A 436 7.50 -26.47 -10.69
C TYR A 436 6.30 -27.13 -11.38
N ARG A 437 5.06 -26.82 -10.97
CA ARG A 437 3.85 -27.38 -11.60
C ARG A 437 3.60 -26.85 -13.00
N GLU A 438 4.06 -25.63 -13.27
CA GLU A 438 3.84 -24.95 -14.56
C GLU A 438 4.93 -25.29 -15.59
N GLY A 439 6.09 -25.82 -15.16
CA GLY A 439 7.17 -26.22 -16.05
C GLY A 439 7.82 -25.06 -16.81
N TYR A 440 8.08 -25.26 -18.09
CA TYR A 440 8.83 -24.35 -18.95
C TYR A 440 8.09 -24.01 -20.21
N THR A 441 8.39 -22.82 -20.79
CA THR A 441 7.93 -22.44 -22.13
C THR A 441 9.09 -22.09 -23.05
N THR A 442 8.92 -22.33 -24.34
CA THR A 442 9.85 -21.85 -25.35
C THR A 442 9.82 -20.31 -25.44
N ASP A 443 8.67 -19.70 -25.23
CA ASP A 443 8.52 -18.24 -25.25
C ASP A 443 9.42 -17.59 -24.18
N ASP A 444 9.37 -18.06 -22.93
CA ASP A 444 10.21 -17.52 -21.84
C ASP A 444 11.69 -17.84 -22.04
N ASN A 445 12.02 -19.05 -22.47
CA ASN A 445 13.42 -19.42 -22.74
C ASN A 445 14.03 -18.63 -23.91
N ALA A 446 13.22 -18.31 -24.93
CA ALA A 446 13.63 -17.40 -26.00
C ALA A 446 13.89 -15.98 -25.48
N ARG A 447 13.00 -15.43 -24.64
CA ARG A 447 13.22 -14.13 -23.97
C ARG A 447 14.49 -14.15 -23.09
N ALA A 448 14.68 -15.22 -22.34
CA ALA A 448 15.88 -15.39 -21.50
C ALA A 448 17.17 -15.46 -22.33
N LEU A 449 17.10 -16.11 -23.51
CA LEU A 449 18.20 -16.10 -24.47
C LEU A 449 18.51 -14.69 -25.00
N MET A 450 17.47 -13.90 -25.32
CA MET A 450 17.66 -12.49 -25.73
C MET A 450 18.29 -11.65 -24.63
N VAL A 451 17.80 -11.74 -23.41
CA VAL A 451 18.39 -11.06 -22.24
C VAL A 451 19.84 -11.48 -22.04
N SER A 452 20.18 -12.76 -22.24
CA SER A 452 21.56 -13.25 -22.12
C SER A 452 22.49 -12.66 -23.18
N VAL A 453 22.03 -12.43 -24.41
CA VAL A 453 22.82 -11.74 -25.46
C VAL A 453 23.05 -10.27 -25.09
N LEU A 454 22.04 -9.57 -24.58
CA LEU A 454 22.20 -8.18 -24.10
C LEU A 454 23.12 -8.09 -22.87
N LEU A 455 23.12 -9.11 -22.00
CA LEU A 455 24.06 -9.24 -20.89
C LEU A 455 25.51 -9.42 -21.41
N GLU A 456 25.71 -10.24 -22.43
CA GLU A 456 27.00 -10.40 -23.09
C GLU A 456 27.50 -9.06 -23.64
N GLU A 457 26.67 -8.33 -24.35
CA GLU A 457 26.96 -7.01 -24.89
C GLU A 457 27.31 -5.98 -23.79
N SER A 458 26.67 -6.06 -22.64
CA SER A 458 26.98 -5.23 -21.46
C SER A 458 28.25 -5.69 -20.70
N GLY A 459 28.97 -6.75 -21.15
CA GLY A 459 30.16 -7.28 -20.52
C GLY A 459 29.93 -8.16 -19.29
N ASN A 460 28.75 -8.70 -19.10
CA ASN A 460 28.44 -9.59 -17.97
C ASN A 460 29.08 -10.96 -18.15
N LYS A 461 29.77 -11.48 -17.13
CA LYS A 461 30.54 -12.73 -17.18
C LYS A 461 29.68 -13.99 -17.24
N ASP A 462 28.48 -13.97 -16.72
CA ASP A 462 27.58 -15.13 -16.64
C ASP A 462 26.74 -15.31 -17.93
N ALA A 463 26.80 -14.32 -18.83
CA ALA A 463 25.96 -14.24 -20.01
C ALA A 463 26.06 -15.46 -20.93
N VAL A 464 27.29 -15.94 -21.20
CA VAL A 464 27.53 -17.05 -22.11
C VAL A 464 27.02 -18.39 -21.57
N GLU A 465 27.13 -18.61 -20.26
CA GLU A 465 26.60 -19.81 -19.62
C GLU A 465 25.07 -19.83 -19.71
N LEU A 466 24.40 -18.73 -19.37
CA LEU A 466 22.95 -18.58 -19.48
C LEU A 466 22.49 -18.72 -20.93
N ALA A 467 23.14 -18.05 -21.88
CA ALA A 467 22.84 -18.15 -23.31
C ALA A 467 22.94 -19.57 -23.82
N THR A 468 23.98 -20.33 -23.41
CA THR A 468 24.16 -21.73 -23.79
C THR A 468 23.00 -22.60 -23.32
N ARG A 469 22.55 -22.42 -22.09
CA ARG A 469 21.43 -23.16 -21.49
C ARG A 469 20.12 -22.90 -22.24
N TYR A 470 19.77 -21.63 -22.45
CA TYR A 470 18.52 -21.26 -23.12
C TYR A 470 18.53 -21.58 -24.62
N LEU A 471 19.69 -21.51 -25.28
CA LEU A 471 19.83 -21.96 -26.67
C LEU A 471 19.67 -23.48 -26.79
N ALA A 472 20.17 -24.26 -25.83
CA ALA A 472 19.99 -25.71 -25.77
C ALA A 472 18.52 -26.04 -25.59
N PHE A 473 17.79 -25.32 -24.74
CA PHE A 473 16.34 -25.47 -24.58
C PHE A 473 15.61 -25.15 -25.89
N THR A 474 15.92 -24.00 -26.52
CA THR A 474 15.30 -23.56 -27.77
C THR A 474 15.55 -24.58 -28.88
N TRP A 475 16.73 -25.15 -28.97
CA TRP A 475 17.02 -26.22 -29.90
C TRP A 475 16.22 -27.49 -29.61
N TYR A 476 16.11 -27.90 -28.36
CA TYR A 476 15.31 -29.07 -27.95
C TYR A 476 13.81 -28.87 -28.20
N ALA A 477 13.33 -27.64 -28.16
CA ALA A 477 11.96 -27.29 -28.48
C ALA A 477 11.65 -27.43 -30.00
N PHE A 478 12.69 -27.35 -30.86
CA PHE A 478 12.50 -27.41 -32.32
C PHE A 478 12.07 -28.80 -32.77
N ASN A 479 10.94 -28.86 -33.44
CA ASN A 479 10.43 -30.09 -34.09
C ASN A 479 10.79 -30.07 -35.59
N ALA A 480 11.69 -30.98 -35.99
CA ALA A 480 12.19 -31.05 -37.37
C ALA A 480 11.14 -31.50 -38.41
N GLU A 481 10.09 -32.19 -37.98
CA GLU A 481 9.02 -32.67 -38.86
C GLU A 481 8.09 -31.53 -39.23
N THR A 482 7.63 -30.75 -38.24
CA THR A 482 6.76 -29.59 -38.43
C THR A 482 7.52 -28.32 -38.81
N ARG A 483 8.84 -28.26 -38.59
CA ARG A 483 9.72 -27.09 -38.66
C ARG A 483 9.30 -25.93 -37.76
N ARG A 484 8.55 -26.25 -36.73
CA ARG A 484 8.07 -25.29 -35.73
C ARG A 484 8.60 -25.65 -34.34
N PHE A 485 8.48 -24.71 -33.41
CA PHE A 485 8.84 -24.96 -32.02
C PHE A 485 7.63 -25.44 -31.23
N ARG A 486 7.82 -26.38 -30.32
CA ARG A 486 6.91 -26.68 -29.24
C ARG A 486 6.98 -25.57 -28.23
N ASN A 487 5.94 -25.30 -27.46
CA ASN A 487 5.97 -24.22 -26.46
C ASN A 487 6.02 -24.77 -25.02
N PHE A 488 5.11 -25.66 -24.64
CA PHE A 488 4.94 -26.10 -23.27
C PHE A 488 5.65 -27.41 -22.96
N MET A 489 6.47 -27.38 -21.89
CA MET A 489 7.15 -28.56 -21.34
C MET A 489 6.85 -28.66 -19.85
N ASP A 490 6.48 -29.86 -19.37
CA ASP A 490 6.31 -30.11 -17.93
C ASP A 490 7.68 -30.17 -17.20
N TYR A 491 7.65 -30.18 -15.85
CA TYR A 491 8.87 -30.28 -15.04
C TYR A 491 9.61 -31.62 -15.19
N GLN A 492 8.94 -32.65 -15.68
CA GLN A 492 9.54 -33.95 -15.98
C GLN A 492 10.21 -33.99 -17.38
N ARG A 493 10.25 -32.83 -18.07
CA ARG A 493 10.82 -32.63 -19.40
C ARG A 493 10.08 -33.30 -20.54
N ASN A 494 8.76 -33.53 -20.37
CA ASN A 494 7.89 -34.00 -21.46
C ASN A 494 7.25 -32.79 -22.16
N TRP A 495 7.28 -32.82 -23.50
CA TRP A 495 6.52 -31.84 -24.28
C TRP A 495 5.03 -32.14 -24.20
N LEU A 496 4.25 -31.09 -23.96
CA LEU A 496 2.77 -31.21 -23.83
C LEU A 496 2.06 -31.04 -25.17
N GLU A 497 2.80 -30.64 -26.21
CA GLU A 497 2.26 -30.43 -27.56
C GLU A 497 3.34 -30.69 -28.63
N GLU A 498 2.93 -30.97 -29.85
CA GLU A 498 3.83 -31.19 -30.99
C GLU A 498 4.16 -29.90 -31.71
N THR A 499 3.32 -28.87 -31.62
CA THR A 499 3.49 -27.57 -32.27
C THR A 499 2.93 -26.49 -31.33
N GLY A 500 3.76 -25.53 -30.95
CA GLY A 500 3.39 -24.39 -30.14
C GLY A 500 2.67 -23.27 -30.92
N SER A 501 2.40 -22.16 -30.24
CA SER A 501 1.72 -21.00 -30.82
C SER A 501 2.55 -20.35 -31.94
N ASP A 502 1.91 -19.54 -32.79
CA ASP A 502 2.59 -18.69 -33.77
C ASP A 502 3.58 -17.75 -33.09
N ASP A 503 3.18 -17.17 -31.95
CA ASP A 503 3.99 -16.22 -31.19
C ASP A 503 5.26 -16.85 -30.63
N SER A 504 5.19 -18.06 -30.05
CA SER A 504 6.37 -18.77 -29.54
C SER A 504 7.37 -19.09 -30.68
N HIS A 505 6.85 -19.40 -31.87
CA HIS A 505 7.68 -19.62 -33.07
C HIS A 505 8.38 -18.34 -33.52
N GLY A 506 7.63 -17.22 -33.62
CA GLY A 506 8.18 -15.90 -33.95
C GLY A 506 9.24 -15.44 -32.95
N ARG A 507 8.99 -15.65 -31.69
CA ARG A 507 9.91 -15.24 -30.60
C ARG A 507 11.18 -16.07 -30.56
N ALA A 508 11.07 -17.38 -30.82
CA ALA A 508 12.25 -18.23 -31.01
C ALA A 508 13.13 -17.75 -32.17
N LEU A 509 12.52 -17.38 -33.30
CA LEU A 509 13.22 -16.76 -34.43
C LEU A 509 13.90 -15.42 -34.05
N TRP A 510 13.22 -14.60 -33.25
CA TRP A 510 13.83 -13.36 -32.71
C TRP A 510 15.10 -13.67 -31.91
N ALA A 511 15.01 -14.55 -30.91
CA ALA A 511 16.13 -14.92 -30.06
C ALA A 511 17.31 -15.49 -30.87
N LEU A 512 17.03 -16.41 -31.81
CA LEU A 512 18.06 -17.00 -32.65
C LEU A 512 18.72 -15.95 -33.57
N GLY A 513 17.93 -15.05 -34.15
CA GLY A 513 18.42 -13.95 -34.98
C GLY A 513 19.32 -13.00 -34.20
N LEU A 514 18.92 -12.66 -32.95
CA LEU A 514 19.69 -11.81 -32.05
C LEU A 514 21.06 -12.47 -31.69
N VAL A 515 21.06 -13.77 -31.37
CA VAL A 515 22.31 -14.50 -31.16
C VAL A 515 23.24 -14.40 -32.38
N LEU A 516 22.70 -14.57 -33.58
CA LEU A 516 23.46 -14.54 -34.82
C LEU A 516 23.98 -13.15 -35.18
N GLY A 517 23.19 -12.10 -34.85
CA GLY A 517 23.55 -10.72 -35.16
C GLY A 517 24.51 -10.09 -34.14
N ARG A 518 24.22 -10.29 -32.85
CA ARG A 518 24.87 -9.54 -31.76
C ARG A 518 25.85 -10.31 -30.89
N SER A 519 25.69 -11.64 -30.67
CA SER A 519 26.62 -12.36 -29.81
C SER A 519 28.00 -12.39 -30.40
N ASN A 520 28.99 -12.26 -29.54
CA ASN A 520 30.42 -12.42 -29.92
C ASN A 520 30.97 -13.83 -29.70
N THR A 521 30.12 -14.76 -29.24
CA THR A 521 30.52 -16.14 -28.90
C THR A 521 30.30 -17.10 -30.09
N PRO A 522 31.34 -17.51 -30.83
CA PRO A 522 31.21 -18.31 -32.06
C PRO A 522 30.52 -19.66 -31.87
N THR A 523 30.67 -20.27 -30.70
CA THR A 523 30.06 -21.57 -30.39
C THR A 523 28.52 -21.51 -30.39
N LEU A 524 27.93 -20.40 -30.02
CA LEU A 524 26.47 -20.20 -30.07
C LEU A 524 25.96 -20.05 -31.49
N HIS A 525 26.72 -19.41 -32.40
CA HIS A 525 26.35 -19.16 -33.78
C HIS A 525 26.05 -20.44 -34.58
N ASN A 526 26.84 -21.48 -34.38
CA ASN A 526 26.73 -22.72 -35.16
C ASN A 526 25.36 -23.39 -34.93
N MET A 527 24.93 -23.46 -33.65
CA MET A 527 23.62 -24.07 -33.31
C MET A 527 22.48 -23.13 -33.66
N ALA A 528 22.57 -21.84 -33.26
CA ALA A 528 21.55 -20.85 -33.57
C ALA A 528 21.30 -20.75 -35.11
N GLY A 529 22.36 -20.69 -35.92
CA GLY A 529 22.22 -20.62 -37.38
C GLY A 529 21.56 -21.85 -38.00
N ARG A 530 21.91 -23.05 -37.49
CA ARG A 530 21.30 -24.29 -37.94
C ARG A 530 19.80 -24.31 -37.67
N VAL A 531 19.37 -23.99 -36.44
CA VAL A 531 17.96 -23.99 -36.05
C VAL A 531 17.20 -22.87 -36.77
N PHE A 532 17.77 -21.65 -36.83
CA PHE A 532 17.19 -20.52 -37.55
C PHE A 532 16.85 -20.83 -39.01
N GLN A 533 17.84 -21.37 -39.74
CA GLN A 533 17.62 -21.71 -41.16
C GLN A 533 16.57 -22.80 -41.38
N GLN A 534 16.45 -23.77 -40.45
CA GLN A 534 15.49 -24.84 -40.57
C GLN A 534 14.06 -24.40 -40.22
N SER A 535 13.90 -23.46 -39.29
CA SER A 535 12.60 -22.99 -38.78
C SER A 535 12.05 -21.80 -39.56
N LEU A 536 12.90 -21.00 -40.25
CA LEU A 536 12.54 -19.70 -40.81
C LEU A 536 11.33 -19.74 -41.74
N LEU A 537 11.26 -20.69 -42.66
CA LEU A 537 10.16 -20.67 -43.66
C LEU A 537 8.79 -21.02 -43.07
N ALA A 538 8.72 -21.69 -41.95
CA ALA A 538 7.46 -22.01 -41.32
C ALA A 538 6.71 -20.76 -40.80
N ILE A 539 7.40 -19.64 -40.62
CA ILE A 539 6.76 -18.36 -40.22
C ILE A 539 5.82 -17.81 -41.31
N LEU A 540 6.05 -18.16 -42.60
CA LEU A 540 5.19 -17.72 -43.69
C LEU A 540 3.80 -18.37 -43.64
N GLU A 541 3.66 -19.50 -42.98
CA GLU A 541 2.41 -20.23 -42.80
C GLU A 541 1.59 -19.71 -41.60
N THR A 542 2.16 -18.85 -40.76
CA THR A 542 1.48 -18.26 -39.58
C THR A 542 0.55 -17.10 -39.98
N THR A 543 -0.41 -16.82 -39.07
CA THR A 543 -1.41 -15.77 -39.29
C THR A 543 -1.35 -14.64 -38.27
N SER A 544 -0.59 -14.80 -37.20
CA SER A 544 -0.43 -13.80 -36.12
C SER A 544 0.45 -12.62 -36.57
N PRO A 545 -0.06 -11.38 -36.64
CA PRO A 545 0.78 -10.20 -36.93
C PRO A 545 1.94 -10.03 -35.95
N ARG A 546 1.76 -10.44 -34.69
CA ARG A 546 2.81 -10.37 -33.67
C ARG A 546 3.91 -11.41 -33.91
N ALA A 547 3.54 -12.62 -34.33
CA ALA A 547 4.51 -13.64 -34.74
C ALA A 547 5.38 -13.15 -35.90
N TRP A 548 4.76 -12.52 -36.92
CA TRP A 548 5.51 -11.91 -38.03
C TRP A 548 6.45 -10.81 -37.49
N ALA A 549 5.98 -9.97 -36.59
CA ALA A 549 6.79 -8.90 -36.04
C ALA A 549 7.98 -9.43 -35.22
N PHE A 550 7.77 -10.41 -34.36
CA PHE A 550 8.87 -11.05 -33.60
C PHE A 550 9.92 -11.66 -34.54
N ALA A 551 9.49 -12.41 -35.54
CA ALA A 551 10.39 -12.99 -36.54
C ALA A 551 11.16 -11.92 -37.32
N LEU A 552 10.50 -10.81 -37.73
CA LEU A 552 11.11 -9.70 -38.44
C LEU A 552 12.22 -9.01 -37.64
N ILE A 553 12.10 -8.87 -36.31
CA ILE A 553 13.18 -8.34 -35.46
C ILE A 553 14.37 -9.30 -35.54
N GLY A 554 14.17 -10.60 -35.36
CA GLY A 554 15.24 -11.58 -35.50
C GLY A 554 15.88 -11.63 -36.90
N ILE A 555 15.08 -11.50 -37.96
CA ILE A 555 15.56 -11.41 -39.34
C ILE A 555 16.39 -10.13 -39.53
N HIS A 556 15.96 -9.00 -38.97
CA HIS A 556 16.71 -7.74 -39.04
C HIS A 556 18.09 -7.89 -38.39
N GLU A 557 18.16 -8.44 -37.18
CA GLU A 557 19.42 -8.71 -36.48
C GLU A 557 20.35 -9.66 -37.27
N TYR A 558 19.78 -10.73 -37.82
CA TYR A 558 20.53 -11.65 -38.67
C TYR A 558 21.12 -10.96 -39.92
N LEU A 559 20.31 -10.19 -40.65
CA LEU A 559 20.71 -9.48 -41.85
C LEU A 559 21.69 -8.33 -41.57
N GLY A 560 21.69 -7.76 -40.37
CA GLY A 560 22.70 -6.81 -39.93
C GLY A 560 24.13 -7.39 -40.08
N ARG A 561 24.26 -8.68 -39.87
CA ARG A 561 25.57 -9.40 -40.02
C ARG A 561 25.69 -10.13 -41.35
N PHE A 562 24.61 -10.66 -41.88
CA PHE A 562 24.58 -11.50 -43.08
C PHE A 562 23.72 -10.88 -44.19
N ALA A 563 23.97 -9.60 -44.52
CA ALA A 563 23.20 -8.81 -45.47
C ALA A 563 23.05 -9.44 -46.87
N GLY A 564 23.95 -10.39 -47.26
CA GLY A 564 23.93 -11.08 -48.54
C GLY A 564 23.00 -12.28 -48.65
N ASP A 565 22.29 -12.68 -47.56
CA ASP A 565 21.38 -13.82 -47.58
C ASP A 565 20.05 -13.46 -48.25
N ARG A 566 19.95 -13.71 -49.57
CA ARG A 566 18.77 -13.38 -50.39
C ARG A 566 17.52 -14.08 -49.93
N ARG A 567 17.61 -15.30 -49.39
CA ARG A 567 16.44 -16.07 -48.90
C ARG A 567 15.83 -15.41 -47.69
N VAL A 568 16.65 -15.01 -46.73
CA VAL A 568 16.20 -14.32 -45.53
C VAL A 568 15.64 -12.95 -45.87
N SER A 569 16.28 -12.18 -46.79
CA SER A 569 15.74 -10.91 -47.30
C SER A 569 14.37 -11.04 -47.96
N GLN A 570 14.13 -12.09 -48.74
CA GLN A 570 12.80 -12.35 -49.32
C GLN A 570 11.73 -12.63 -48.26
N VAL A 571 12.06 -13.37 -47.21
CA VAL A 571 11.13 -13.58 -46.08
C VAL A 571 10.84 -12.25 -45.38
N GLN A 572 11.87 -11.40 -45.20
CA GLN A 572 11.69 -10.06 -44.59
C GLN A 572 10.72 -9.21 -45.44
N GLU A 573 10.94 -9.12 -46.75
CA GLU A 573 10.09 -8.36 -47.65
C GLU A 573 8.64 -8.83 -47.65
N GLU A 574 8.43 -10.15 -47.67
CA GLU A 574 7.09 -10.77 -47.64
C GLU A 574 6.34 -10.44 -46.35
N LEU A 575 6.95 -10.67 -45.16
CA LEU A 575 6.31 -10.39 -43.89
C LEU A 575 6.08 -8.90 -43.62
N ALA A 576 7.06 -8.06 -43.96
CA ALA A 576 6.92 -6.60 -43.88
C ALA A 576 5.80 -6.08 -44.80
N GLY A 577 5.69 -6.64 -46.02
CA GLY A 577 4.59 -6.36 -46.95
C GLY A 577 3.23 -6.71 -46.38
N ARG A 578 3.10 -7.89 -45.71
CA ARG A 578 1.85 -8.30 -45.05
C ARG A 578 1.45 -7.30 -43.94
N LEU A 579 2.39 -6.88 -43.11
CA LEU A 579 2.13 -5.91 -42.04
C LEU A 579 1.74 -4.52 -42.60
N LEU A 580 2.43 -4.06 -43.64
CA LEU A 580 2.10 -2.81 -44.32
C LEU A 580 0.69 -2.84 -44.91
N SER A 581 0.31 -3.94 -45.58
CA SER A 581 -1.04 -4.15 -46.10
C SER A 581 -2.08 -4.13 -44.97
N LEU A 582 -1.80 -4.86 -43.86
CA LEU A 582 -2.69 -4.91 -42.70
C LEU A 582 -2.93 -3.52 -42.13
N TYR A 583 -1.90 -2.66 -42.05
CA TYR A 583 -2.05 -1.28 -41.64
C TYR A 583 -2.95 -0.47 -42.58
N LYS A 584 -2.73 -0.58 -43.91
CA LYS A 584 -3.54 0.12 -44.91
C LYS A 584 -5.00 -0.27 -44.88
N ASP A 585 -5.27 -1.55 -44.64
CA ASP A 585 -6.63 -2.09 -44.62
C ASP A 585 -7.40 -1.66 -43.35
N ASN A 586 -6.71 -1.40 -42.24
CA ASN A 586 -7.33 -1.09 -40.95
C ASN A 586 -7.26 0.39 -40.54
N LYS A 587 -6.36 1.18 -41.15
CA LYS A 587 -6.21 2.61 -40.87
C LYS A 587 -7.49 3.36 -41.22
N LEU A 588 -8.00 4.15 -40.27
CA LEU A 588 -9.13 5.07 -40.42
C LEU A 588 -8.80 6.42 -39.78
N ASP A 589 -9.65 7.42 -39.98
CA ASP A 589 -9.51 8.71 -39.31
C ASP A 589 -9.61 8.52 -37.76
N GLY A 590 -8.59 8.96 -37.06
CA GLY A 590 -8.46 8.75 -35.61
C GLY A 590 -8.04 7.34 -35.15
N TRP A 591 -7.82 6.38 -36.11
CA TRP A 591 -7.37 5.03 -35.80
C TRP A 591 -6.16 4.64 -36.66
N ASN A 592 -4.96 4.99 -36.20
CA ASN A 592 -3.71 4.75 -36.90
C ASN A 592 -3.07 3.44 -36.45
N TRP A 593 -3.76 2.31 -36.70
CA TRP A 593 -3.36 1.02 -36.18
C TRP A 593 -3.56 -0.12 -37.21
N PHE A 594 -2.82 -1.24 -36.97
CA PHE A 594 -2.76 -2.40 -37.86
C PHE A 594 -3.99 -3.31 -37.77
N GLU A 595 -4.70 -3.30 -36.64
CA GLU A 595 -5.82 -4.20 -36.37
C GLU A 595 -7.05 -3.38 -35.95
N ASP A 596 -8.21 -4.02 -35.84
CA ASP A 596 -9.43 -3.41 -35.31
C ASP A 596 -9.44 -3.30 -33.77
N LYS A 597 -8.36 -3.73 -33.11
CA LYS A 597 -8.14 -3.73 -31.65
C LYS A 597 -6.67 -3.61 -31.28
N LEU A 598 -6.41 -3.14 -30.06
CA LEU A 598 -5.14 -3.22 -29.36
C LEU A 598 -5.22 -4.34 -28.33
N THR A 599 -4.18 -5.19 -28.25
CA THR A 599 -4.14 -6.32 -27.34
C THR A 599 -2.86 -6.29 -26.49
N TYR A 600 -1.88 -7.12 -26.74
CA TYR A 600 -0.60 -7.21 -26.02
C TYR A 600 0.57 -6.93 -26.94
N CYS A 601 1.74 -6.56 -26.37
CA CYS A 601 2.96 -6.23 -27.12
C CYS A 601 2.67 -5.28 -28.31
N ASN A 602 1.80 -4.29 -28.13
CA ASN A 602 1.28 -3.50 -29.23
C ASN A 602 2.41 -2.78 -29.98
N ALA A 603 3.34 -2.14 -29.28
CA ALA A 603 4.40 -1.34 -29.90
C ALA A 603 5.34 -2.14 -30.81
N VAL A 604 5.35 -3.49 -30.73
CA VAL A 604 6.20 -4.33 -31.60
C VAL A 604 5.85 -4.19 -33.08
N LEU A 605 4.57 -3.94 -33.40
CA LEU A 605 4.12 -3.75 -34.80
C LEU A 605 4.70 -2.48 -35.40
N SER A 606 4.73 -1.40 -34.64
CA SER A 606 5.36 -0.12 -35.04
C SER A 606 6.89 -0.27 -35.10
N HIS A 607 7.48 -0.98 -34.12
CA HIS A 607 8.91 -1.23 -34.04
C HIS A 607 9.45 -1.88 -35.31
N VAL A 608 8.81 -2.97 -35.79
CA VAL A 608 9.27 -3.68 -36.97
C VAL A 608 9.09 -2.88 -38.25
N MET A 609 8.08 -2.01 -38.34
CA MET A 609 7.95 -1.09 -39.48
C MET A 609 9.11 -0.09 -39.53
N LEU A 610 9.62 0.35 -38.37
CA LEU A 610 10.81 1.20 -38.31
C LEU A 610 12.06 0.44 -38.78
N LEU A 611 12.29 -0.80 -38.27
CA LEU A 611 13.44 -1.63 -38.64
C LEU A 611 13.41 -1.99 -40.14
N CYS A 612 12.26 -2.43 -40.64
CA CYS A 612 12.12 -2.79 -42.07
C CYS A 612 12.29 -1.59 -43.00
N GLY A 613 11.83 -0.39 -42.59
CA GLY A 613 12.01 0.84 -43.31
C GLY A 613 13.47 1.30 -43.49
N GLN A 614 14.40 0.77 -42.65
CA GLN A 614 15.83 0.99 -42.81
C GLN A 614 16.49 0.02 -43.78
N SER A 615 16.00 -1.22 -43.85
CA SER A 615 16.63 -2.30 -44.64
C SER A 615 15.97 -2.52 -45.99
N ILE A 616 14.69 -2.24 -46.14
CA ILE A 616 13.91 -2.34 -47.39
C ILE A 616 13.77 -0.94 -47.98
N PRO A 617 14.01 -0.74 -49.30
CA PRO A 617 13.93 0.58 -49.92
C PRO A 617 12.46 1.06 -50.10
N ASN A 618 11.74 1.13 -48.99
CA ASN A 618 10.36 1.60 -48.91
C ASN A 618 10.17 2.62 -47.79
N PRO A 619 10.25 3.93 -48.02
CA PRO A 619 10.12 4.97 -47.02
C PRO A 619 8.74 5.02 -46.33
N GLU A 620 7.70 4.45 -46.96
CA GLU A 620 6.35 4.36 -46.38
C GLU A 620 6.37 3.53 -45.10
N MET A 621 7.22 2.49 -44.98
CA MET A 621 7.33 1.66 -43.75
C MET A 621 7.80 2.46 -42.57
N THR A 622 8.85 3.29 -42.73
CA THR A 622 9.33 4.18 -41.66
C THR A 622 8.24 5.18 -41.25
N GLN A 623 7.52 5.76 -42.24
CA GLN A 623 6.43 6.69 -41.93
C GLN A 623 5.31 6.01 -41.17
N VAL A 624 4.87 4.82 -41.57
CA VAL A 624 3.86 4.02 -40.87
C VAL A 624 4.32 3.68 -39.45
N GLY A 625 5.60 3.27 -39.27
CA GLY A 625 6.18 2.99 -37.97
C GLY A 625 6.12 4.19 -37.03
N LEU A 626 6.55 5.38 -37.49
CA LEU A 626 6.50 6.61 -36.68
C LEU A 626 5.08 7.09 -36.37
N GLU A 627 4.18 7.03 -37.38
CA GLU A 627 2.79 7.46 -37.22
C GLU A 627 2.02 6.59 -36.23
N SER A 628 2.13 5.28 -36.38
CA SER A 628 1.46 4.32 -35.49
C SER A 628 2.04 4.33 -34.07
N LEU A 629 3.37 4.49 -33.95
CA LEU A 629 4.03 4.57 -32.64
C LEU A 629 3.64 5.86 -31.89
N ARG A 630 3.59 7.00 -32.59
CA ARG A 630 3.15 8.26 -32.00
C ARG A 630 1.71 8.18 -31.52
N TRP A 631 0.82 7.66 -32.37
CA TRP A 631 -0.58 7.46 -32.01
C TRP A 631 -0.74 6.54 -30.78
N LEU A 632 0.03 5.44 -30.72
CA LEU A 632 0.01 4.52 -29.58
C LEU A 632 0.57 5.19 -28.30
N ALA A 633 1.68 5.93 -28.43
CA ALA A 633 2.30 6.63 -27.29
C ALA A 633 1.34 7.67 -26.68
N ASP A 634 0.66 8.45 -27.54
CA ASP A 634 -0.34 9.44 -27.10
C ASP A 634 -1.54 8.76 -26.44
N LEU A 635 -1.99 7.60 -26.96
CA LEU A 635 -3.05 6.81 -26.34
C LEU A 635 -2.67 6.26 -24.95
N GLN A 636 -1.40 5.92 -24.76
CA GLN A 636 -0.88 5.33 -23.51
C GLN A 636 -0.34 6.38 -22.52
N HIS A 637 -0.78 7.64 -22.64
CA HIS A 637 -0.62 8.66 -21.62
C HIS A 637 -1.77 8.62 -20.61
N ALA A 638 -1.47 8.96 -19.35
CA ALA A 638 -2.47 9.18 -18.33
C ALA A 638 -3.28 10.45 -18.64
N ASP A 639 -4.60 10.38 -18.47
CA ASP A 639 -5.50 11.54 -18.56
C ASP A 639 -5.26 12.47 -17.36
N MET A 640 -5.25 13.81 -17.60
CA MET A 640 -5.10 14.87 -16.60
C MET A 640 -3.79 14.75 -15.78
N GLU A 641 -3.20 15.71 -15.27
CA GLU A 641 -2.00 15.90 -14.42
C GLU A 641 -0.91 14.79 -14.32
N GLY A 642 -1.21 13.52 -14.55
CA GLY A 642 -0.28 12.39 -14.52
C GLY A 642 0.38 12.13 -15.87
N LYS A 643 1.65 12.53 -16.05
CA LYS A 643 2.43 12.28 -17.28
C LYS A 643 3.05 10.87 -17.32
N HIS A 644 2.45 9.86 -16.67
CA HIS A 644 2.97 8.51 -16.64
C HIS A 644 2.43 7.63 -17.77
N PHE A 645 3.10 6.49 -17.97
CA PHE A 645 2.71 5.49 -18.96
C PHE A 645 1.55 4.64 -18.43
N VAL A 646 0.54 4.41 -19.28
CA VAL A 646 -0.62 3.55 -18.98
C VAL A 646 -0.74 2.49 -20.07
N PRO A 647 -0.30 1.26 -19.80
CA PRO A 647 -0.46 0.13 -20.74
C PRO A 647 -1.93 -0.11 -21.08
N ILE A 648 -2.18 -0.73 -22.24
CA ILE A 648 -3.52 -1.27 -22.56
C ILE A 648 -3.75 -2.46 -21.62
N GLY A 649 -4.83 -2.43 -20.83
CA GLY A 649 -5.17 -3.50 -19.92
C GLY A 649 -5.66 -4.76 -20.64
N SER A 650 -5.23 -5.93 -20.15
CA SER A 650 -5.66 -7.21 -20.73
C SER A 650 -7.10 -7.60 -20.37
N ASN A 651 -7.70 -6.97 -19.37
CA ASN A 651 -9.08 -7.19 -18.98
C ASN A 651 -10.05 -6.39 -19.88
N GLY A 652 -10.16 -6.78 -21.14
CA GLY A 652 -11.03 -6.17 -22.14
C GLY A 652 -10.28 -5.56 -23.32
N PHE A 653 -8.97 -5.30 -23.24
CA PHE A 653 -8.17 -4.70 -24.32
C PHE A 653 -8.72 -3.33 -24.79
N TYR A 654 -8.52 -2.97 -26.05
CA TYR A 654 -9.13 -1.78 -26.64
C TYR A 654 -9.62 -2.06 -28.06
N HIS A 655 -10.92 -2.17 -28.21
CA HIS A 655 -11.56 -2.33 -29.52
C HIS A 655 -11.89 -0.97 -30.13
N ARG A 656 -11.77 -0.87 -31.44
CA ARG A 656 -12.11 0.36 -32.19
C ARG A 656 -13.55 0.81 -31.91
N GLY A 657 -13.70 2.06 -31.44
CA GLY A 657 -14.99 2.61 -31.04
C GLY A 657 -15.50 2.16 -29.68
N GLY A 658 -14.76 1.32 -28.94
CA GLY A 658 -15.06 0.90 -27.58
C GLY A 658 -14.34 1.73 -26.51
N GLU A 659 -14.40 1.27 -25.27
CA GLU A 659 -13.63 1.82 -24.15
C GLU A 659 -12.31 1.09 -23.99
N ARG A 660 -11.25 1.84 -23.66
CA ARG A 660 -9.92 1.28 -23.38
C ARG A 660 -9.91 0.61 -22.01
N ALA A 661 -9.58 -0.68 -21.94
CA ALA A 661 -9.31 -1.34 -20.67
C ALA A 661 -8.09 -0.72 -20.00
N ARG A 662 -8.26 -0.28 -18.74
CA ARG A 662 -7.20 0.38 -17.96
C ARG A 662 -6.35 -0.62 -17.16
N PHE A 663 -6.92 -1.74 -16.74
CA PHE A 663 -6.30 -2.81 -15.97
C PHE A 663 -6.56 -4.15 -16.68
N ASP A 664 -6.05 -5.21 -16.40
CA ASP A 664 -4.86 -5.71 -15.81
C ASP A 664 -3.62 -5.35 -16.66
N GLN A 665 -2.78 -4.46 -16.15
CA GLN A 665 -1.62 -3.96 -16.89
C GLN A 665 -0.48 -4.96 -16.79
N GLN A 666 0.21 -5.19 -17.91
CA GLN A 666 1.27 -6.20 -18.00
C GLN A 666 2.64 -5.60 -18.35
N PRO A 667 3.73 -6.11 -17.76
CA PRO A 667 5.12 -5.70 -18.03
C PRO A 667 5.54 -5.71 -19.50
N VAL A 668 5.02 -6.65 -20.29
CA VAL A 668 5.36 -6.81 -21.71
C VAL A 668 4.94 -5.62 -22.58
N GLU A 669 3.88 -4.89 -22.19
CA GLU A 669 3.46 -3.67 -22.88
C GLU A 669 4.50 -2.54 -22.69
N ALA A 670 4.98 -2.36 -21.46
CA ALA A 670 6.00 -1.37 -21.15
C ALA A 670 7.33 -1.71 -21.87
N GLN A 671 7.73 -2.99 -21.87
CA GLN A 671 8.93 -3.45 -22.56
C GLN A 671 8.83 -3.18 -24.07
N ALA A 672 7.74 -3.54 -24.71
CA ALA A 672 7.56 -3.32 -26.14
C ALA A 672 7.63 -1.83 -26.50
N MET A 673 7.06 -0.96 -25.66
CA MET A 673 7.13 0.50 -25.84
C MET A 673 8.55 1.03 -25.69
N VAL A 674 9.31 0.55 -24.69
CA VAL A 674 10.73 0.94 -24.50
C VAL A 674 11.52 0.63 -25.78
N SER A 675 11.48 -0.62 -26.25
CA SER A 675 12.24 -1.04 -27.41
C SER A 675 11.87 -0.24 -28.67
N ALA A 676 10.58 -0.03 -28.94
CA ALA A 676 10.11 0.71 -30.11
C ALA A 676 10.51 2.20 -30.06
N CYS A 677 10.44 2.82 -28.89
CA CYS A 677 10.83 4.22 -28.74
C CYS A 677 12.34 4.44 -28.85
N LEU A 678 13.15 3.52 -28.34
CA LEU A 678 14.61 3.58 -28.52
C LEU A 678 14.98 3.46 -30.01
N GLU A 679 14.31 2.57 -30.75
CA GLU A 679 14.55 2.45 -32.19
C GLU A 679 14.11 3.72 -32.95
N ALA A 680 12.95 4.29 -32.61
CA ALA A 680 12.50 5.55 -33.19
C ALA A 680 13.49 6.70 -32.87
N HIS A 681 14.12 6.68 -31.68
CA HIS A 681 15.18 7.62 -31.33
C HIS A 681 16.40 7.44 -32.23
N ARG A 682 16.89 6.21 -32.41
CA ARG A 682 18.06 5.90 -33.25
C ARG A 682 17.87 6.35 -34.70
N ILE A 683 16.67 6.13 -35.24
CA ILE A 683 16.37 6.47 -36.65
C ILE A 683 16.22 7.98 -36.88
N THR A 684 15.60 8.67 -35.91
CA THR A 684 15.19 10.09 -36.09
C THR A 684 16.12 11.10 -35.44
N GLY A 685 16.95 10.68 -34.48
CA GLY A 685 17.72 11.56 -33.60
C GLY A 685 16.85 12.43 -32.66
N ASN A 686 15.53 12.21 -32.65
CA ASN A 686 14.62 13.02 -31.86
C ASN A 686 14.58 12.53 -30.40
N LYS A 687 15.11 13.33 -29.49
CA LYS A 687 15.17 13.06 -28.04
C LYS A 687 13.80 12.83 -27.40
N SER A 688 12.70 13.27 -28.02
CA SER A 688 11.35 13.00 -27.49
C SER A 688 11.05 11.51 -27.39
N TRP A 689 11.59 10.69 -28.29
CA TRP A 689 11.43 9.24 -28.25
C TRP A 689 12.18 8.58 -27.09
N HIS A 690 13.37 9.11 -26.76
CA HIS A 690 14.10 8.65 -25.57
C HIS A 690 13.32 8.96 -24.29
N TRP A 691 12.66 10.13 -24.22
CA TRP A 691 11.78 10.45 -23.08
C TRP A 691 10.57 9.52 -23.00
N GLU A 692 9.98 9.12 -24.12
CA GLU A 692 8.89 8.15 -24.15
C GLU A 692 9.36 6.77 -23.68
N ALA A 693 10.53 6.30 -24.12
CA ALA A 693 11.13 5.05 -23.63
C ALA A 693 11.33 5.08 -22.11
N ARG A 694 11.87 6.20 -21.60
CA ARG A 694 12.08 6.43 -20.17
C ARG A 694 10.77 6.43 -19.40
N ARG A 695 9.73 7.10 -19.91
CA ARG A 695 8.38 7.15 -19.35
C ARG A 695 7.78 5.75 -19.23
N ALA A 696 7.93 4.92 -20.27
CA ALA A 696 7.45 3.53 -20.26
C ALA A 696 8.24 2.68 -19.25
N PHE A 697 9.56 2.87 -19.14
CA PHE A 697 10.38 2.17 -18.16
C PHE A 697 10.04 2.55 -16.71
N GLU A 698 9.74 3.81 -16.45
CA GLU A 698 9.37 4.29 -15.11
C GLU A 698 8.08 3.66 -14.56
N TRP A 699 7.25 3.06 -15.44
CA TRP A 699 6.11 2.26 -15.03
C TRP A 699 6.52 1.09 -14.12
N PHE A 700 7.65 0.42 -14.41
CA PHE A 700 8.19 -0.64 -13.55
C PHE A 700 8.60 -0.13 -12.16
N LEU A 701 9.00 1.12 -12.08
CA LEU A 701 9.51 1.75 -10.86
C LEU A 701 8.42 2.42 -10.00
N GLY A 702 7.15 2.29 -10.41
CA GLY A 702 6.01 2.82 -9.66
C GLY A 702 5.43 4.12 -10.20
N ARG A 703 5.92 4.68 -11.32
CA ARG A 703 5.24 5.76 -12.04
C ARG A 703 4.14 5.19 -12.95
N ASN A 704 3.12 4.67 -12.31
CA ASN A 704 1.98 3.99 -12.90
C ASN A 704 0.68 4.38 -12.18
N ASP A 705 -0.45 3.85 -12.62
CA ASP A 705 -1.79 4.18 -12.08
C ASP A 705 -1.97 3.93 -10.58
N LEU A 706 -1.20 3.02 -10.00
CA LEU A 706 -1.30 2.69 -8.58
C LEU A 706 -0.13 3.26 -7.76
N HIS A 707 0.84 3.92 -8.40
CA HIS A 707 2.11 4.34 -7.81
C HIS A 707 2.81 3.21 -7.02
N LEU A 708 2.65 1.96 -7.47
CA LEU A 708 3.24 0.77 -6.90
C LEU A 708 4.36 0.25 -7.81
N PRO A 709 5.60 0.07 -7.30
CA PRO A 709 6.65 -0.54 -8.09
C PRO A 709 6.30 -2.00 -8.37
N VAL A 710 6.42 -2.42 -9.62
CA VAL A 710 6.36 -3.84 -9.99
C VAL A 710 7.75 -4.48 -9.99
N TYR A 711 8.81 -3.70 -10.18
CA TYR A 711 10.19 -4.13 -9.93
C TYR A 711 10.44 -4.32 -8.42
N ASP A 712 11.08 -5.43 -8.07
CA ASP A 712 11.50 -5.72 -6.70
C ASP A 712 13.04 -5.57 -6.56
N PRO A 713 13.52 -4.48 -5.92
CA PRO A 713 14.96 -4.24 -5.79
C PRO A 713 15.66 -5.23 -4.85
N THR A 714 14.92 -6.00 -4.05
CA THR A 714 15.51 -6.99 -3.15
C THR A 714 15.91 -8.27 -3.88
N THR A 715 15.08 -8.73 -4.80
CA THR A 715 15.27 -9.97 -5.57
C THR A 715 15.81 -9.74 -6.99
N GLY A 716 15.57 -8.56 -7.56
CA GLY A 716 15.83 -8.30 -8.97
C GLY A 716 14.72 -8.81 -9.90
N GLY A 717 13.62 -9.31 -9.36
CA GLY A 717 12.45 -9.79 -10.10
C GLY A 717 11.45 -8.69 -10.43
N CYS A 718 10.45 -9.03 -11.22
CA CYS A 718 9.35 -8.15 -11.56
C CYS A 718 8.02 -8.86 -11.32
N ARG A 719 7.08 -8.17 -10.66
CA ARG A 719 5.71 -8.63 -10.44
C ARG A 719 4.94 -8.74 -11.75
N ASP A 720 4.00 -9.68 -11.83
CA ASP A 720 3.31 -10.05 -13.08
C ASP A 720 2.33 -9.00 -13.61
N GLY A 721 2.14 -7.88 -12.90
CA GLY A 721 1.37 -6.75 -13.40
C GLY A 721 0.59 -6.00 -12.32
N LEU A 722 -0.32 -5.13 -12.78
CA LEU A 722 -1.18 -4.32 -11.92
C LEU A 722 -2.64 -4.66 -12.15
N HIS A 723 -3.31 -5.09 -11.08
CA HIS A 723 -4.76 -5.16 -10.99
C HIS A 723 -5.35 -3.78 -10.63
N PRO A 724 -6.69 -3.59 -10.62
CA PRO A 724 -7.29 -2.30 -10.28
C PRO A 724 -6.95 -1.76 -8.89
N ASP A 725 -6.54 -2.61 -7.96
CA ASP A 725 -6.37 -2.28 -6.55
C ASP A 725 -5.02 -2.72 -5.94
N ARG A 726 -4.17 -3.44 -6.70
CA ARG A 726 -2.89 -3.98 -6.21
C ARG A 726 -1.96 -4.40 -7.32
N ALA A 727 -0.69 -4.60 -7.00
CA ALA A 727 0.22 -5.35 -7.85
C ALA A 727 -0.05 -6.87 -7.71
N ASN A 728 0.15 -7.62 -8.79
CA ASN A 728 0.22 -9.08 -8.73
C ASN A 728 1.56 -9.47 -8.09
N GLU A 729 1.52 -10.12 -6.93
CA GLU A 729 2.73 -10.41 -6.14
C GLU A 729 3.62 -11.51 -6.72
N ASN A 730 3.14 -12.27 -7.70
CA ASN A 730 3.94 -13.27 -8.37
C ASN A 730 4.99 -12.63 -9.26
N GLN A 731 6.17 -13.22 -9.33
CA GLN A 731 7.29 -12.75 -10.14
C GLN A 731 7.66 -13.83 -11.15
N GLY A 732 6.87 -13.97 -12.21
CA GLY A 732 7.08 -14.93 -13.29
C GLY A 732 8.25 -14.59 -14.20
N ALA A 733 8.59 -15.54 -15.09
CA ALA A 733 9.69 -15.38 -16.05
C ALA A 733 9.43 -14.23 -17.02
N GLU A 734 8.26 -14.19 -17.67
CA GLU A 734 7.91 -13.16 -18.65
C GLU A 734 8.10 -11.74 -18.09
N SER A 735 7.55 -11.48 -16.91
CA SER A 735 7.58 -10.18 -16.27
C SER A 735 8.99 -9.76 -15.88
N THR A 736 9.77 -10.68 -15.30
CA THR A 736 11.15 -10.45 -14.91
C THR A 736 12.04 -10.21 -16.12
N LEU A 737 11.85 -10.97 -17.20
CA LEU A 737 12.59 -10.81 -18.46
C LEU A 737 12.22 -9.51 -19.19
N ALA A 738 10.95 -9.10 -19.16
CA ALA A 738 10.50 -7.83 -19.73
C ALA A 738 11.18 -6.64 -19.03
N PHE A 739 11.27 -6.67 -17.69
CA PHE A 739 12.02 -5.65 -16.94
C PHE A 739 13.51 -5.64 -17.28
N LEU A 740 14.16 -6.82 -17.25
CA LEU A 740 15.61 -6.95 -17.51
C LEU A 740 15.97 -6.51 -18.92
N GLN A 741 15.17 -6.88 -19.91
CA GLN A 741 15.36 -6.46 -21.30
C GLN A 741 15.26 -4.92 -21.41
N SER A 742 14.23 -4.31 -20.87
CA SER A 742 14.04 -2.86 -20.87
C SER A 742 15.21 -2.12 -20.21
N LEU A 743 15.68 -2.63 -19.07
CA LEU A 743 16.81 -2.05 -18.34
C LEU A 743 18.12 -2.12 -19.14
N LEU A 744 18.36 -3.28 -19.77
CA LEU A 744 19.60 -3.49 -20.56
C LEU A 744 19.59 -2.65 -21.84
N GLU A 745 18.48 -2.58 -22.54
CA GLU A 745 18.34 -1.75 -23.76
C GLU A 745 18.58 -0.27 -23.44
N LEU A 746 18.00 0.27 -22.36
CA LEU A 746 18.23 1.65 -21.93
C LEU A 746 19.68 1.91 -21.55
N ARG A 747 20.34 0.99 -20.83
CA ARG A 747 21.75 1.14 -20.45
C ARG A 747 22.67 1.11 -21.65
N LEU A 748 22.41 0.27 -22.62
CA LEU A 748 23.18 0.19 -23.86
C LEU A 748 23.03 1.47 -24.68
N ASP A 749 21.82 2.06 -24.73
CA ASP A 749 21.53 3.31 -25.40
C ASP A 749 22.20 4.52 -24.71
N GLU A 750 22.14 4.61 -23.37
CA GLU A 750 22.82 5.66 -22.60
C GLU A 750 24.35 5.62 -22.76
N ASN A 751 24.96 4.44 -22.78
CA ASN A 751 26.38 4.29 -23.04
C ASN A 751 26.76 4.76 -24.44
N PHE A 752 25.91 4.54 -25.41
CA PHE A 752 26.10 5.04 -26.79
C PHE A 752 26.03 6.58 -26.85
N ILE A 753 25.05 7.20 -26.18
CA ILE A 753 24.90 8.66 -26.11
C ILE A 753 26.14 9.32 -25.46
N ILE A 754 26.63 8.77 -24.35
CA ILE A 754 27.81 9.30 -23.64
C ILE A 754 29.05 9.18 -24.52
N SER A 755 29.27 8.08 -25.23
CA SER A 755 30.41 7.90 -26.13
C SER A 755 30.36 8.85 -27.32
N ASP A 756 29.19 9.18 -27.82
CA ASP A 756 29.00 10.11 -28.96
C ASP A 756 29.19 11.58 -28.53
N GLU A 757 28.77 11.97 -27.33
CA GLU A 757 29.04 13.30 -26.73
C GLU A 757 30.57 13.48 -26.45
N ASP A 758 31.26 12.45 -25.97
CA ASP A 758 32.74 12.50 -25.76
C ASP A 758 33.51 12.65 -27.07
N VAL A 759 33.06 12.01 -28.16
CA VAL A 759 33.66 12.16 -29.50
C VAL A 759 33.43 13.56 -30.07
N HIS A 760 32.27 14.18 -29.84
CA HIS A 760 31.98 15.55 -30.25
C HIS A 760 32.74 16.61 -29.43
N ILE A 761 32.98 16.37 -28.14
CA ILE A 761 33.78 17.24 -27.26
C ILE A 761 35.26 17.22 -27.69
N ASP A 762 35.81 16.04 -28.05
CA ASP A 762 37.21 15.88 -28.50
C ASP A 762 37.44 16.55 -29.88
N GLN A 763 36.44 16.47 -30.78
CA GLN A 763 36.51 17.19 -32.07
C GLN A 763 36.38 18.73 -31.94
N SER A 764 35.57 19.21 -30.97
CA SER A 764 35.44 20.64 -30.68
C SER A 764 36.66 21.22 -29.96
N THR A 765 37.36 20.45 -29.14
CA THR A 765 38.63 20.86 -28.48
C THR A 765 39.79 20.89 -29.44
N HIS A 766 39.87 20.02 -30.42
CA HIS A 766 40.88 20.08 -31.47
C HIS A 766 40.68 21.23 -32.46
N ALA A 767 39.45 21.66 -32.71
CA ALA A 767 39.14 22.83 -33.56
C ALA A 767 39.44 24.17 -32.88
N THR A 768 39.47 24.22 -31.56
CA THR A 768 39.78 25.46 -30.79
C THR A 768 41.27 25.64 -30.49
N LEU A 769 42.07 24.59 -30.60
CA LEU A 769 43.54 24.65 -30.39
C LEU A 769 44.35 25.01 -31.65
N SER A 770 43.72 25.04 -32.84
CA SER A 770 44.39 25.38 -34.11
C SER A 770 44.31 26.88 -34.47
N THR A 771 43.71 27.76 -33.68
CA THR A 771 43.50 29.17 -33.98
C THR A 771 44.22 30.14 -33.03
N GLN A 772 45.14 29.70 -32.16
CA GLN A 772 45.97 30.56 -31.34
C GLN A 772 47.49 30.29 -31.45
N GLN A 773 48.03 30.54 -32.61
CA GLN A 773 49.47 30.84 -32.76
C GLN A 773 49.58 31.98 -33.75
N THR A 774 49.77 33.23 -33.27
CA THR A 774 50.63 34.28 -33.74
C THR A 774 50.26 35.59 -33.05
N GLN A 775 51.09 36.10 -32.14
CA GLN A 775 51.84 37.27 -32.14
C GLN A 775 52.57 37.56 -30.78
N PRO A 776 53.75 38.30 -30.79
CA PRO A 776 54.73 38.18 -29.74
C PRO A 776 54.86 39.43 -28.82
N HIS A 777 55.54 39.19 -27.72
CA HIS A 777 56.34 40.07 -26.85
C HIS A 777 55.96 41.54 -26.60
N THR A 778 55.81 41.88 -25.31
CA THR A 778 56.70 42.84 -24.62
C THR A 778 56.56 42.80 -23.10
N ASP A 779 57.67 42.61 -22.50
CA ASP A 779 58.32 43.02 -21.23
C ASP A 779 57.55 43.85 -20.19
N SER A 780 57.59 43.47 -18.91
CA SER A 780 58.23 44.16 -17.77
C SER A 780 57.72 43.73 -16.40
N ARG A 781 58.65 43.08 -15.69
CA ARG A 781 59.03 43.23 -14.25
C ARG A 781 58.08 43.89 -13.22
N LYS A 782 57.90 43.18 -12.14
CA LYS A 782 58.36 43.34 -10.71
C LYS A 782 57.50 42.53 -9.75
N LEU A 783 58.12 41.58 -9.04
CA LEU A 783 58.67 41.59 -7.66
C LEU A 783 57.70 42.08 -6.55
N ALA A 784 57.35 41.18 -5.68
CA ALA A 784 57.69 41.05 -4.25
C ALA A 784 56.50 40.38 -3.52
N VAL A 785 56.72 39.21 -2.93
CA VAL A 785 57.12 38.90 -1.54
C VAL A 785 56.04 39.13 -0.48
N SER A 786 55.73 38.04 0.17
CA SER A 786 55.66 37.63 1.56
C SER A 786 54.28 37.53 2.23
N ASN A 787 54.11 36.34 2.78
CA ASN A 787 53.68 35.99 4.17
C ASN A 787 52.40 36.60 4.74
N GLN A 788 51.45 35.81 4.98
CA GLN A 788 51.16 35.07 6.25
C GLN A 788 49.99 34.13 6.02
#